data_d91c54fc3007935f203b24a3cec42146
#
_entry.id   d91c54fc3007935f203b24a3cec42146
#
_cell.length_a   1.000
_cell.length_b   1.000
_cell.length_c   1.000
_cell.angle_alpha   90.00
_cell.angle_beta   90.00
_cell.angle_gamma   90.00
#
_symmetry.space_group_name_H-M   'P 1'
#
loop_
_entity.id
_entity.type
_entity.pdbx_description
1 polymer ?
#
loop_
_entity_poly.entity_id
_entity_poly.type
_entity_poly.pdbx_seq_one_letter_code
_entity_poly.pdbx_strand_id
1 'polypeptide(L)'
;MNEHTSPAFWPARGSLHEGRAFVLKEDVIFTVLAQEDGISWMNGRHPQSGGSFIIATAVSDEEEERATRLLKNEFALRDRLHDGWAIRPVATTQYRGRFALVYAPFCFELLACRAGKAISGIARFIEMAIRISGPLRQMHQHNLIHGDIKPGAIFVHHDATCRLCSFGLSCGTSDAFSQSRLAASGGTPAYMSPEHTTRTRRAVDSRSDLYSLGIVLYELLTGRLPFELSADDQTNWAHYHIASEPLAPGRVRPDVPGMLSTIILKLLEKNPENRYQTVDGLIADLRRCQATLTVEGEIVDFIPGQQDRSPAIHLADSLFSAHPQASDVIAAFERVSQSGAPELVTIGGPSGIGKSSVIATTLKSLQQRKVLLAVGKVDQYSPTLPYGVLSSAFRTLTLHLLGLPAGEVATWKIRLSRALEGFEELAVSLVPELNLLLENKPRFSADTFSIDARARFSHMVLALVKTFATQGAPLVLLLDDVQWIDAASLQTLDHLLRACGAIPLLVVVAHRDLSSLSDPTLQTALASLPEAAQYATTIVPQPLSVKAVARWLGGIFHVRSTGTADLATLIHEKTGGNPLFVQEFFRRIVDDGLVVHNKYQGKWHYDLQAIRARHYTENVVTLVLEQLKEMPDETRRLLGSIACLGCTGELEMLCRVVGRSAAEIRYALHPAVTAQLIVLTEKEYAFTHDRVQEAAFALLDEGEKSHLHLTTASLLADAARQTAGNELLFRAVHHVSAALDCIQPAPQRQRFRELSLQAARRAKRTGDYLSALSYIQTARALGNAGPVSDFMLDIEEAGCEFALGHLERTRALCDAILGSPGGLTEKALAANLLAEVYMRQSEIRLALEASLCWLGVFGILPGKCRM
;
A
#
# COMPACT_ATOMS: atom_id res chain seq x y z
N MET A 1 -43.40 -23.43 40.12
CA MET A 1 -44.12 -24.38 39.25
C MET A 1 -44.96 -23.56 38.31
N ASN A 2 -44.48 -23.41 37.11
CA ASN A 2 -45.29 -23.09 35.94
C ASN A 2 -44.46 -23.57 34.74
N GLU A 3 -44.86 -24.70 34.21
CA GLU A 3 -44.37 -25.32 32.99
C GLU A 3 -44.65 -24.36 31.82
N HIS A 4 -43.59 -23.82 31.23
CA HIS A 4 -43.68 -23.19 29.92
C HIS A 4 -43.83 -24.29 28.87
N THR A 5 -45.07 -24.61 28.54
CA THR A 5 -45.45 -25.34 27.35
C THR A 5 -44.89 -24.68 26.13
N SER A 6 -43.88 -25.32 25.48
CA SER A 6 -43.39 -24.96 24.16
C SER A 6 -44.57 -24.88 23.21
N PRO A 7 -44.71 -23.81 22.41
CA PRO A 7 -45.78 -23.69 21.44
C PRO A 7 -45.61 -24.79 20.38
N ALA A 8 -46.65 -25.54 20.08
CA ALA A 8 -46.71 -26.69 19.19
C ALA A 8 -46.31 -26.42 17.71
N PHE A 9 -45.92 -25.21 17.41
CA PHE A 9 -45.50 -24.76 16.07
C PHE A 9 -44.00 -24.64 15.89
N TRP A 10 -43.21 -24.62 16.98
CA TRP A 10 -41.76 -24.61 16.93
C TRP A 10 -41.26 -26.05 17.00
N PRO A 11 -40.46 -26.53 16.01
CA PRO A 11 -39.97 -27.90 16.09
C PRO A 11 -39.08 -28.08 17.32
N ALA A 12 -39.33 -29.14 18.09
CA ALA A 12 -38.54 -29.46 19.28
C ALA A 12 -37.04 -29.55 18.93
N ARG A 13 -36.17 -29.14 19.87
CA ARG A 13 -34.69 -29.10 19.72
C ARG A 13 -34.03 -30.42 19.30
N GLY A 14 -34.51 -31.18 18.45
CA GLY A 14 -33.98 -32.45 17.97
C GLY A 14 -34.56 -32.89 16.65
N SER A 15 -35.55 -32.16 16.10
CA SER A 15 -36.21 -32.56 14.86
C SER A 15 -35.87 -31.73 13.63
N LEU A 16 -35.00 -30.72 13.76
CA LEU A 16 -34.43 -30.02 12.63
C LEU A 16 -33.20 -30.80 12.16
N HIS A 17 -33.42 -31.78 11.29
CA HIS A 17 -32.31 -32.41 10.56
C HIS A 17 -31.64 -31.39 9.67
N GLU A 18 -30.31 -31.40 9.70
CA GLU A 18 -29.43 -30.58 8.91
C GLU A 18 -29.90 -30.47 7.46
N GLY A 19 -30.09 -29.22 6.98
CA GLY A 19 -30.29 -28.93 5.56
C GLY A 19 -31.71 -28.81 5.04
N ARG A 20 -32.77 -28.90 5.85
CA ARG A 20 -34.14 -28.68 5.36
C ARG A 20 -34.57 -27.23 5.49
N ALA A 21 -35.00 -26.65 4.35
CA ALA A 21 -35.58 -25.32 4.32
C ALA A 21 -36.85 -25.28 5.20
N PHE A 22 -36.96 -24.24 6.03
CA PHE A 22 -38.16 -24.00 6.82
C PHE A 22 -39.26 -23.47 5.89
N VAL A 23 -40.43 -24.14 5.86
CA VAL A 23 -41.54 -23.74 4.99
C VAL A 23 -42.44 -22.75 5.74
N LEU A 24 -42.51 -21.52 5.22
CA LEU A 24 -43.43 -20.50 5.73
C LEU A 24 -44.85 -20.85 5.33
N LYS A 25 -45.79 -20.86 6.30
CA LYS A 25 -47.21 -21.01 6.04
C LYS A 25 -47.84 -19.64 5.66
N GLU A 26 -48.86 -19.68 4.79
CA GLU A 26 -49.50 -18.48 4.25
C GLU A 26 -50.18 -17.59 5.30
N ASP A 27 -50.55 -18.15 6.47
CA ASP A 27 -51.31 -17.46 7.51
C ASP A 27 -50.43 -16.66 8.51
N VAL A 28 -49.11 -16.57 8.33
CA VAL A 28 -48.22 -15.91 9.28
C VAL A 28 -48.25 -14.40 9.08
N ILE A 29 -48.53 -13.67 10.16
CA ILE A 29 -48.52 -12.21 10.18
C ILE A 29 -47.11 -11.74 10.53
N PHE A 30 -46.52 -10.87 9.68
CA PHE A 30 -45.19 -10.32 9.89
C PHE A 30 -45.26 -8.86 10.36
N THR A 31 -44.52 -8.55 11.41
CA THR A 31 -44.33 -7.18 11.90
C THR A 31 -42.84 -6.82 11.81
N VAL A 32 -42.48 -5.71 11.17
CA VAL A 32 -41.10 -5.24 11.07
C VAL A 32 -40.63 -4.81 12.47
N LEU A 33 -39.49 -5.37 12.88
CA LEU A 33 -38.81 -5.02 14.14
C LEU A 33 -37.75 -3.95 13.91
N ALA A 34 -36.96 -4.10 12.86
CA ALA A 34 -35.88 -3.19 12.48
C ALA A 34 -35.53 -3.34 11.00
N GLN A 35 -34.97 -2.28 10.43
CA GLN A 35 -34.40 -2.31 9.09
C GLN A 35 -33.03 -1.65 9.15
N GLU A 36 -32.00 -2.35 8.69
CA GLU A 36 -30.62 -1.87 8.71
C GLU A 36 -29.80 -2.55 7.61
N ASP A 37 -28.95 -1.80 6.91
CA ASP A 37 -28.07 -2.27 5.85
C ASP A 37 -28.73 -3.11 4.75
N GLY A 38 -29.94 -2.77 4.39
CA GLY A 38 -30.71 -3.51 3.39
C GLY A 38 -31.32 -4.82 3.90
N ILE A 39 -31.22 -5.11 5.21
CA ILE A 39 -31.82 -6.27 5.86
C ILE A 39 -32.97 -5.83 6.75
N SER A 40 -34.13 -6.46 6.57
CA SER A 40 -35.34 -6.28 7.41
C SER A 40 -35.45 -7.44 8.39
N TRP A 41 -35.51 -7.12 9.67
CA TRP A 41 -35.83 -8.03 10.76
C TRP A 41 -37.30 -8.00 11.04
N MET A 42 -38.00 -9.14 10.97
CA MET A 42 -39.44 -9.23 11.11
C MET A 42 -39.83 -10.31 12.10
N ASN A 43 -40.82 -10.02 12.95
CA ASN A 43 -41.44 -11.00 13.81
C ASN A 43 -42.63 -11.64 13.08
N GLY A 44 -42.52 -12.92 12.80
CA GLY A 44 -43.59 -13.74 12.26
C GLY A 44 -44.41 -14.37 13.39
N ARG A 45 -45.71 -14.16 13.43
CA ARG A 45 -46.65 -14.75 14.41
C ARG A 45 -47.73 -15.50 13.69
N HIS A 46 -47.95 -16.74 14.12
CA HIS A 46 -49.04 -17.56 13.60
C HIS A 46 -50.34 -17.26 14.40
N PRO A 47 -51.44 -16.84 13.75
CA PRO A 47 -52.64 -16.35 14.43
C PRO A 47 -53.31 -17.38 15.34
N GLN A 48 -53.35 -18.62 14.93
CA GLN A 48 -54.09 -19.69 15.62
C GLN A 48 -53.27 -20.37 16.72
N SER A 49 -51.95 -20.59 16.51
CA SER A 49 -51.12 -21.29 17.49
C SER A 49 -50.40 -20.37 18.48
N GLY A 50 -50.38 -19.07 18.20
CA GLY A 50 -49.64 -18.09 18.99
C GLY A 50 -48.10 -18.20 18.89
N GLY A 51 -47.59 -19.18 18.15
CA GLY A 51 -46.16 -19.40 17.94
C GLY A 51 -45.53 -18.23 17.20
N SER A 52 -44.37 -17.81 17.64
CA SER A 52 -43.61 -16.73 17.01
C SER A 52 -42.21 -17.16 16.65
N PHE A 53 -41.63 -16.52 15.66
CA PHE A 53 -40.25 -16.66 15.21
C PHE A 53 -39.82 -15.34 14.56
N ILE A 54 -38.50 -15.18 14.34
CA ILE A 54 -37.98 -13.98 13.69
C ILE A 54 -37.35 -14.35 12.36
N ILE A 55 -37.54 -13.53 11.33
CA ILE A 55 -36.83 -13.68 10.05
C ILE A 55 -36.02 -12.43 9.74
N ALA A 56 -34.89 -12.65 9.06
CA ALA A 56 -34.07 -11.59 8.43
C ALA A 56 -34.04 -11.82 6.93
N THR A 57 -34.36 -10.80 6.12
CA THR A 57 -34.43 -10.86 4.67
C THR A 57 -34.08 -9.50 4.06
N ALA A 58 -33.84 -9.44 2.75
CA ALA A 58 -33.60 -8.19 2.03
C ALA A 58 -34.80 -7.23 2.12
N VAL A 59 -34.53 -5.93 2.27
CA VAL A 59 -35.56 -4.87 2.33
C VAL A 59 -36.20 -4.67 0.94
N SER A 60 -35.37 -4.62 -0.13
CA SER A 60 -35.80 -4.36 -1.51
C SER A 60 -35.13 -5.31 -2.50
N ASP A 61 -35.60 -5.32 -3.75
CA ASP A 61 -35.01 -6.12 -4.82
C ASP A 61 -33.62 -5.60 -5.22
N GLU A 62 -33.37 -4.29 -5.09
CA GLU A 62 -32.08 -3.67 -5.38
C GLU A 62 -30.99 -4.14 -4.41
N GLU A 63 -31.36 -4.47 -3.17
CA GLU A 63 -30.42 -4.92 -2.14
C GLU A 63 -30.35 -6.44 -2.00
N GLU A 64 -31.16 -7.18 -2.76
CA GLU A 64 -31.33 -8.62 -2.58
C GLU A 64 -30.02 -9.40 -2.75
N GLU A 65 -29.21 -9.08 -3.76
CA GLU A 65 -27.95 -9.78 -4.00
C GLU A 65 -26.97 -9.61 -2.83
N ARG A 66 -26.81 -8.37 -2.35
CA ARG A 66 -25.95 -8.05 -1.21
C ARG A 66 -26.45 -8.71 0.07
N ALA A 67 -27.72 -8.55 0.40
CA ALA A 67 -28.33 -9.11 1.60
C ALA A 67 -28.28 -10.64 1.58
N THR A 68 -28.59 -11.28 0.45
CA THR A 68 -28.52 -12.74 0.29
C THR A 68 -27.10 -13.26 0.54
N ARG A 69 -26.07 -12.57 0.05
CA ARG A 69 -24.67 -12.93 0.29
C ARG A 69 -24.33 -12.86 1.78
N LEU A 70 -24.70 -11.78 2.47
CA LEU A 70 -24.47 -11.60 3.90
C LEU A 70 -25.18 -12.67 4.72
N LEU A 71 -26.47 -12.90 4.47
CA LEU A 71 -27.27 -13.89 5.17
C LEU A 71 -26.76 -15.32 4.94
N LYS A 72 -26.30 -15.66 3.74
CA LYS A 72 -25.65 -16.96 3.46
C LYS A 72 -24.36 -17.17 4.23
N ASN A 73 -23.52 -16.12 4.35
CA ASN A 73 -22.31 -16.17 5.15
C ASN A 73 -22.63 -16.37 6.64
N GLU A 74 -23.61 -15.63 7.17
CA GLU A 74 -24.06 -15.78 8.54
C GLU A 74 -24.57 -17.20 8.82
N PHE A 75 -25.36 -17.78 7.91
CA PHE A 75 -25.83 -19.16 8.05
C PHE A 75 -24.70 -20.19 8.01
N ALA A 76 -23.68 -19.97 7.21
CA ALA A 76 -22.51 -20.84 7.16
C ALA A 76 -21.72 -20.85 8.48
N LEU A 77 -21.76 -19.76 9.24
CA LEU A 77 -21.09 -19.63 10.54
C LEU A 77 -21.93 -20.17 11.73
N ARG A 78 -23.20 -20.56 11.52
CA ARG A 78 -24.16 -20.90 12.59
C ARG A 78 -23.65 -21.89 13.62
N ASP A 79 -22.86 -22.87 13.22
CA ASP A 79 -22.33 -23.91 14.11
C ASP A 79 -21.18 -23.44 14.99
N ARG A 80 -20.58 -22.28 14.66
CA ARG A 80 -19.57 -21.57 15.45
C ARG A 80 -20.15 -20.51 16.37
N LEU A 81 -21.41 -20.13 16.17
CA LEU A 81 -22.14 -19.15 17.00
C LEU A 81 -22.78 -19.84 18.20
N HIS A 82 -22.69 -19.23 19.37
CA HIS A 82 -23.24 -19.73 20.61
C HIS A 82 -24.33 -18.81 21.17
N ASP A 83 -25.45 -19.36 21.63
CA ASP A 83 -26.58 -18.63 22.15
C ASP A 83 -26.24 -17.75 23.38
N GLY A 84 -25.09 -18.00 24.04
CA GLY A 84 -24.64 -17.20 25.18
C GLY A 84 -24.20 -15.78 24.81
N TRP A 85 -23.75 -15.57 23.59
CA TRP A 85 -23.22 -14.29 23.12
C TRP A 85 -23.72 -13.84 21.74
N ALA A 86 -24.33 -14.75 20.97
CA ALA A 86 -24.82 -14.49 19.61
C ALA A 86 -26.31 -14.79 19.48
N ILE A 87 -26.96 -14.09 18.56
CA ILE A 87 -28.27 -14.47 18.04
C ILE A 87 -28.02 -15.32 16.80
N ARG A 88 -28.29 -16.62 16.95
CA ARG A 88 -27.91 -17.65 15.97
C ARG A 88 -29.07 -17.97 15.04
N PRO A 89 -28.89 -18.02 13.71
CA PRO A 89 -29.92 -18.51 12.80
C PRO A 89 -30.09 -20.03 12.95
N VAL A 90 -31.33 -20.50 12.93
CA VAL A 90 -31.69 -21.91 13.10
C VAL A 90 -32.04 -22.59 11.78
N ALA A 91 -32.58 -21.84 10.80
CA ALA A 91 -32.97 -22.38 9.51
C ALA A 91 -32.92 -21.32 8.42
N THR A 92 -33.03 -21.76 7.17
CA THR A 92 -33.23 -20.87 6.02
C THR A 92 -34.65 -21.01 5.47
N THR A 93 -35.17 -19.97 4.85
CA THR A 93 -36.48 -19.97 4.19
C THR A 93 -36.51 -19.01 3.03
N GLN A 94 -37.63 -18.89 2.35
CA GLN A 94 -37.93 -17.83 1.40
C GLN A 94 -39.09 -17.00 1.88
N TYR A 95 -38.98 -15.69 1.83
CA TYR A 95 -40.02 -14.73 2.11
C TYR A 95 -40.25 -13.83 0.91
N ARG A 96 -41.45 -13.91 0.30
CA ARG A 96 -41.82 -13.19 -0.94
C ARG A 96 -40.79 -13.41 -2.07
N GLY A 97 -40.33 -14.65 -2.21
CA GLY A 97 -39.32 -15.04 -3.21
C GLY A 97 -37.87 -14.77 -2.84
N ARG A 98 -37.61 -13.98 -1.78
CA ARG A 98 -36.26 -13.61 -1.33
C ARG A 98 -35.71 -14.59 -0.29
N PHE A 99 -34.40 -14.78 -0.28
CA PHE A 99 -33.71 -15.59 0.74
C PHE A 99 -33.89 -14.97 2.12
N ALA A 100 -34.20 -15.79 3.13
CA ALA A 100 -34.36 -15.34 4.50
C ALA A 100 -33.77 -16.33 5.50
N LEU A 101 -33.23 -15.81 6.61
CA LEU A 101 -32.83 -16.59 7.78
C LEU A 101 -33.96 -16.61 8.80
N VAL A 102 -34.07 -17.73 9.50
CA VAL A 102 -35.04 -17.94 10.58
C VAL A 102 -34.31 -18.04 11.92
N TYR A 103 -34.78 -17.29 12.90
CA TYR A 103 -34.24 -17.29 14.27
C TYR A 103 -35.32 -17.71 15.27
N ALA A 104 -34.87 -18.26 16.39
CA ALA A 104 -35.77 -18.50 17.53
C ALA A 104 -36.33 -17.14 18.02
N PRO A 105 -37.55 -17.13 18.60
CA PRO A 105 -38.11 -15.92 19.16
C PRO A 105 -37.21 -15.39 20.28
N PHE A 106 -36.96 -14.08 20.29
CA PHE A 106 -36.21 -13.41 21.34
C PHE A 106 -36.79 -12.02 21.64
N CYS A 107 -36.64 -11.61 22.90
CA CYS A 107 -37.13 -10.30 23.39
C CYS A 107 -35.94 -9.38 23.69
N PHE A 108 -35.30 -8.87 22.65
CA PHE A 108 -34.17 -7.93 22.74
C PHE A 108 -34.50 -6.67 21.94
N GLU A 109 -33.97 -5.56 22.36
CA GLU A 109 -34.03 -4.29 21.65
C GLU A 109 -32.66 -4.02 21.01
N LEU A 110 -32.63 -3.56 19.74
CA LEU A 110 -31.38 -3.14 19.11
C LEU A 110 -30.84 -1.90 19.83
N LEU A 111 -29.56 -1.89 20.06
CA LEU A 111 -28.88 -0.73 20.64
C LEU A 111 -28.99 0.51 19.71
N ALA A 112 -29.21 0.31 18.42
CA ALA A 112 -29.49 1.35 17.43
C ALA A 112 -30.70 2.23 17.80
N CYS A 113 -31.70 1.69 18.52
CA CYS A 113 -32.81 2.47 19.03
C CYS A 113 -32.39 3.56 20.06
N ARG A 114 -31.15 3.48 20.54
CA ARG A 114 -30.51 4.43 21.47
C ARG A 114 -29.40 5.24 20.83
N ALA A 115 -29.04 4.98 19.56
CA ALA A 115 -28.05 5.73 18.84
C ALA A 115 -28.39 7.23 18.78
N GLY A 116 -27.38 8.08 18.88
CA GLY A 116 -27.56 9.53 18.94
C GLY A 116 -28.06 10.09 20.28
N LYS A 117 -28.23 9.22 21.31
CA LYS A 117 -28.60 9.64 22.66
C LYS A 117 -27.54 9.24 23.65
N ALA A 118 -26.93 10.22 24.31
CA ALA A 118 -25.95 9.94 25.35
C ALA A 118 -26.59 9.19 26.54
N ILE A 119 -25.89 8.20 27.05
CA ILE A 119 -26.29 7.51 28.30
C ILE A 119 -26.16 8.48 29.47
N SER A 120 -27.24 8.67 30.21
CA SER A 120 -27.25 9.51 31.41
C SER A 120 -26.51 8.81 32.55
N GLY A 121 -25.48 9.47 33.11
CA GLY A 121 -24.70 8.99 34.24
C GLY A 121 -23.50 8.08 33.84
N ILE A 122 -22.33 8.45 34.35
CA ILE A 122 -21.07 7.77 34.06
C ILE A 122 -21.05 6.30 34.52
N ALA A 123 -21.59 6.03 35.73
CA ALA A 123 -21.66 4.66 36.27
C ALA A 123 -22.47 3.72 35.36
N ARG A 124 -23.59 4.20 34.85
CA ARG A 124 -24.46 3.43 33.93
C ARG A 124 -23.81 3.21 32.58
N PHE A 125 -23.05 4.20 32.11
CA PHE A 125 -22.25 4.05 30.88
C PHE A 125 -21.17 2.95 31.03
N ILE A 126 -20.38 2.97 32.12
CA ILE A 126 -19.35 1.96 32.37
C ILE A 126 -19.95 0.56 32.43
N GLU A 127 -21.07 0.41 33.15
CA GLU A 127 -21.79 -0.86 33.25
C GLU A 127 -22.20 -1.36 31.84
N MET A 128 -22.78 -0.51 31.03
CA MET A 128 -23.23 -0.86 29.68
C MET A 128 -22.01 -1.20 28.79
N ALA A 129 -20.92 -0.44 28.86
CA ALA A 129 -19.70 -0.69 28.12
C ALA A 129 -19.12 -2.08 28.46
N ILE A 130 -19.08 -2.46 29.73
CA ILE A 130 -18.64 -3.80 30.17
C ILE A 130 -19.56 -4.89 29.60
N ARG A 131 -20.87 -4.68 29.63
CA ARG A 131 -21.88 -5.65 29.15
C ARG A 131 -21.83 -5.84 27.64
N ILE A 132 -21.63 -4.77 26.86
CA ILE A 132 -21.46 -4.82 25.41
C ILE A 132 -20.16 -5.53 25.04
N SER A 133 -19.09 -5.30 25.81
CA SER A 133 -17.78 -5.91 25.56
C SER A 133 -17.78 -7.43 25.83
N GLY A 134 -18.67 -7.93 26.69
CA GLY A 134 -18.73 -9.35 27.07
C GLY A 134 -18.94 -10.31 25.91
N PRO A 135 -19.98 -10.15 25.08
CA PRO A 135 -20.23 -10.96 23.88
C PRO A 135 -19.07 -10.92 22.88
N LEU A 136 -18.49 -9.74 22.63
CA LEU A 136 -17.35 -9.60 21.72
C LEU A 136 -16.13 -10.35 22.25
N ARG A 137 -15.86 -10.33 23.55
CA ARG A 137 -14.81 -11.14 24.19
C ARG A 137 -15.00 -12.62 23.90
N GLN A 138 -16.22 -13.15 24.09
CA GLN A 138 -16.51 -14.56 23.85
C GLN A 138 -16.34 -14.91 22.36
N MET A 139 -16.78 -14.06 21.45
CA MET A 139 -16.59 -14.24 20.02
C MET A 139 -15.11 -14.34 19.65
N HIS A 140 -14.27 -13.42 20.14
CA HIS A 140 -12.83 -13.44 19.91
C HIS A 140 -12.15 -14.68 20.50
N GLN A 141 -12.60 -15.17 21.66
CA GLN A 141 -12.13 -16.43 22.25
C GLN A 141 -12.45 -17.66 21.40
N HIS A 142 -13.47 -17.59 20.54
CA HIS A 142 -13.82 -18.61 19.55
C HIS A 142 -13.13 -18.38 18.19
N ASN A 143 -12.11 -17.53 18.15
CA ASN A 143 -11.34 -17.19 16.95
C ASN A 143 -12.23 -16.67 15.82
N LEU A 144 -13.19 -15.82 16.13
CA LEU A 144 -14.06 -15.13 15.19
C LEU A 144 -13.86 -13.62 15.26
N ILE A 145 -13.90 -12.97 14.11
CA ILE A 145 -13.89 -11.52 13.93
C ILE A 145 -15.27 -11.13 13.42
N HIS A 146 -15.90 -10.10 13.98
CA HIS A 146 -17.24 -9.65 13.58
C HIS A 146 -17.21 -8.89 12.26
N GLY A 147 -16.32 -7.91 12.12
CA GLY A 147 -16.09 -7.13 10.93
C GLY A 147 -17.08 -5.97 10.70
N ASP A 148 -18.18 -5.88 11.49
CA ASP A 148 -19.16 -4.77 11.39
C ASP A 148 -19.83 -4.48 12.75
N ILE A 149 -19.02 -4.20 13.76
CA ILE A 149 -19.52 -3.79 15.09
C ILE A 149 -20.08 -2.36 15.01
N LYS A 150 -21.36 -2.24 15.31
CA LYS A 150 -22.14 -0.99 15.35
C LYS A 150 -23.35 -1.15 16.26
N PRO A 151 -24.09 -0.07 16.60
CA PRO A 151 -25.28 -0.17 17.44
C PRO A 151 -26.34 -1.16 16.90
N GLY A 152 -26.48 -1.29 15.59
CA GLY A 152 -27.40 -2.24 14.94
C GLY A 152 -26.94 -3.70 14.94
N ALA A 153 -25.69 -3.98 15.32
CA ALA A 153 -25.18 -5.34 15.49
C ALA A 153 -25.27 -5.84 16.95
N ILE A 154 -25.83 -5.04 17.85
CA ILE A 154 -25.89 -5.32 19.30
C ILE A 154 -27.34 -5.31 19.77
N PHE A 155 -27.80 -6.44 20.26
CA PHE A 155 -29.09 -6.57 20.94
C PHE A 155 -28.89 -6.46 22.45
N VAL A 156 -29.78 -5.71 23.11
CA VAL A 156 -29.81 -5.52 24.56
C VAL A 156 -31.15 -6.02 25.09
N HIS A 157 -31.10 -6.95 26.02
CA HIS A 157 -32.28 -7.43 26.72
C HIS A 157 -32.68 -6.50 27.87
N HIS A 158 -33.92 -6.61 28.37
CA HIS A 158 -34.40 -5.78 29.47
C HIS A 158 -33.64 -5.98 30.78
N ASP A 159 -33.02 -7.14 31.01
CA ASP A 159 -32.07 -7.40 32.11
C ASP A 159 -30.67 -6.84 31.84
N ALA A 160 -30.50 -6.10 30.74
CA ALA A 160 -29.25 -5.55 30.23
C ALA A 160 -28.20 -6.61 29.83
N THR A 161 -28.57 -7.87 29.60
CA THR A 161 -27.68 -8.81 28.88
C THR A 161 -27.59 -8.40 27.41
N CYS A 162 -26.41 -8.55 26.84
CA CYS A 162 -26.13 -8.19 25.44
C CYS A 162 -25.82 -9.43 24.61
N ARG A 163 -26.21 -9.40 23.34
CA ARG A 163 -25.83 -10.39 22.32
C ARG A 163 -25.50 -9.73 21.01
N LEU A 164 -24.61 -10.33 20.24
CA LEU A 164 -24.27 -9.88 18.89
C LEU A 164 -25.19 -10.51 17.85
N CYS A 165 -25.38 -9.81 16.75
CA CYS A 165 -26.13 -10.26 15.56
C CYS A 165 -25.45 -9.73 14.29
N SER A 166 -26.02 -10.04 13.12
CA SER A 166 -25.54 -9.55 11.81
C SER A 166 -24.12 -10.03 11.49
N PHE A 167 -23.90 -11.34 11.58
CA PHE A 167 -22.59 -11.98 11.30
C PHE A 167 -22.27 -12.11 9.80
N GLY A 168 -22.98 -11.38 8.95
CA GLY A 168 -22.81 -11.46 7.50
C GLY A 168 -21.41 -11.10 6.99
N LEU A 169 -20.66 -10.28 7.72
CA LEU A 169 -19.28 -9.93 7.45
C LEU A 169 -18.28 -10.67 8.35
N SER A 170 -18.72 -11.57 9.21
CA SER A 170 -17.82 -12.24 10.15
C SER A 170 -16.96 -13.32 9.50
N CYS A 171 -15.77 -13.52 10.05
CA CYS A 171 -14.82 -14.54 9.58
C CYS A 171 -13.97 -15.13 10.71
N GLY A 172 -13.28 -16.22 10.44
CA GLY A 172 -12.28 -16.78 11.35
C GLY A 172 -10.98 -15.99 11.38
N THR A 173 -10.32 -15.95 12.53
CA THR A 173 -9.01 -15.28 12.66
C THR A 173 -7.91 -15.93 11.82
N SER A 174 -8.04 -17.20 11.46
CA SER A 174 -7.12 -17.95 10.58
C SER A 174 -7.55 -17.94 9.11
N ASP A 175 -8.65 -17.27 8.77
CA ASP A 175 -9.20 -17.26 7.43
C ASP A 175 -8.85 -15.94 6.70
N ALA A 176 -7.62 -15.86 6.22
CA ALA A 176 -7.11 -14.67 5.52
C ALA A 176 -7.91 -14.32 4.24
N PHE A 177 -8.54 -15.32 3.61
CA PHE A 177 -9.41 -15.10 2.45
C PHE A 177 -10.68 -14.35 2.85
N SER A 178 -11.32 -14.77 3.95
CA SER A 178 -12.50 -14.11 4.47
C SER A 178 -12.15 -12.74 5.06
N GLN A 179 -10.97 -12.58 5.66
CA GLN A 179 -10.45 -11.28 6.13
C GLN A 179 -10.24 -10.30 4.96
N SER A 180 -9.71 -10.77 3.84
CA SER A 180 -9.55 -9.96 2.63
C SER A 180 -10.91 -9.56 2.03
N ARG A 181 -11.92 -10.44 2.09
CA ARG A 181 -13.30 -10.11 1.68
C ARG A 181 -13.95 -9.12 2.63
N LEU A 182 -13.68 -9.19 3.92
CA LEU A 182 -14.16 -8.22 4.91
C LEU A 182 -13.66 -6.81 4.58
N ALA A 183 -12.37 -6.67 4.34
CA ALA A 183 -11.78 -5.38 3.95
C ALA A 183 -12.44 -4.82 2.68
N ALA A 184 -12.80 -5.69 1.74
CA ALA A 184 -13.37 -5.30 0.46
C ALA A 184 -14.88 -5.08 0.49
N SER A 185 -15.61 -5.79 1.35
CA SER A 185 -17.08 -5.67 1.46
C SER A 185 -17.50 -4.41 2.21
N GLY A 186 -16.53 -3.68 2.81
CA GLY A 186 -16.73 -2.44 3.54
C GLY A 186 -17.86 -2.55 4.58
N GLY A 187 -17.57 -2.56 5.86
CA GLY A 187 -18.56 -2.44 6.91
C GLY A 187 -19.38 -1.14 6.81
N THR A 188 -20.09 -0.80 7.84
CA THR A 188 -20.82 0.48 7.93
C THR A 188 -19.81 1.63 8.01
N PRO A 189 -19.77 2.54 7.03
CA PRO A 189 -18.70 3.53 6.89
C PRO A 189 -18.39 4.33 8.15
N ALA A 190 -19.39 4.69 8.93
CA ALA A 190 -19.24 5.48 10.17
C ALA A 190 -18.52 4.75 11.31
N TYR A 191 -18.48 3.42 11.29
CA TYR A 191 -17.92 2.56 12.35
C TYR A 191 -16.73 1.73 11.91
N MET A 192 -16.33 1.81 10.63
CA MET A 192 -15.23 1.00 10.10
C MET A 192 -13.88 1.40 10.71
N SER A 193 -12.99 0.42 10.87
CA SER A 193 -11.61 0.70 11.26
C SER A 193 -10.76 1.15 10.08
N PRO A 194 -9.61 1.80 10.31
CA PRO A 194 -8.68 2.17 9.24
C PRO A 194 -8.33 1.00 8.31
N GLU A 195 -8.20 -0.22 8.86
CA GLU A 195 -7.85 -1.44 8.12
C GLU A 195 -8.96 -1.89 7.16
N HIS A 196 -10.22 -1.61 7.49
CA HIS A 196 -11.36 -1.91 6.59
C HIS A 196 -11.41 -1.02 5.36
N THR A 197 -10.72 0.13 5.37
CA THR A 197 -10.78 1.09 4.25
C THR A 197 -10.02 0.64 3.01
N THR A 198 -9.33 -0.50 3.05
CA THR A 198 -8.43 -1.03 2.00
C THR A 198 -7.25 -0.12 1.62
N ARG A 199 -7.19 1.10 2.17
CA ARG A 199 -6.13 2.08 1.91
C ARG A 199 -4.93 1.89 2.82
N THR A 200 -5.10 1.21 3.96
CA THR A 200 -4.00 0.77 4.83
C THR A 200 -3.62 -0.64 4.40
N ARG A 201 -2.36 -0.92 4.13
CA ARG A 201 -1.88 -2.26 3.73
C ARG A 201 -1.85 -3.24 4.92
N ARG A 202 -2.90 -3.23 5.76
CA ARG A 202 -2.99 -4.04 6.98
C ARG A 202 -4.18 -4.98 6.90
N ALA A 203 -3.98 -6.20 7.42
CA ALA A 203 -5.06 -7.16 7.53
C ALA A 203 -6.05 -6.75 8.62
N VAL A 204 -7.32 -7.08 8.40
CA VAL A 204 -8.39 -6.93 9.40
C VAL A 204 -8.25 -8.05 10.43
N ASP A 205 -8.17 -7.72 11.72
CA ASP A 205 -8.11 -8.68 12.82
C ASP A 205 -9.07 -8.31 13.96
N SER A 206 -8.99 -9.01 15.09
CA SER A 206 -9.86 -8.76 16.26
C SER A 206 -9.76 -7.33 16.81
N ARG A 207 -8.64 -6.64 16.57
CA ARG A 207 -8.45 -5.24 16.98
C ARG A 207 -9.20 -4.25 16.12
N SER A 208 -9.63 -4.67 14.93
CA SER A 208 -10.53 -3.90 14.07
C SER A 208 -11.92 -3.77 14.72
N ASP A 209 -12.42 -4.86 15.32
CA ASP A 209 -13.67 -4.84 16.10
C ASP A 209 -13.55 -3.95 17.34
N LEU A 210 -12.37 -3.89 17.98
CA LEU A 210 -12.12 -3.00 19.12
C LEU A 210 -12.17 -1.53 18.74
N TYR A 211 -11.67 -1.17 17.55
CA TYR A 211 -11.83 0.18 17.03
C TYR A 211 -13.31 0.54 16.81
N SER A 212 -14.04 -0.34 16.13
CA SER A 212 -15.47 -0.17 15.88
C SER A 212 -16.28 -0.07 17.20
N LEU A 213 -15.93 -0.90 18.19
CA LEU A 213 -16.48 -0.79 19.54
C LEU A 213 -16.15 0.57 20.17
N GLY A 214 -14.94 1.10 19.95
CA GLY A 214 -14.53 2.43 20.38
C GLY A 214 -15.43 3.54 19.84
N ILE A 215 -15.81 3.46 18.54
CA ILE A 215 -16.80 4.39 17.94
C ILE A 215 -18.15 4.26 18.61
N VAL A 216 -18.64 3.02 18.82
CA VAL A 216 -19.92 2.77 19.51
C VAL A 216 -19.91 3.35 20.92
N LEU A 217 -18.84 3.11 21.70
CA LEU A 217 -18.71 3.64 23.05
C LEU A 217 -18.60 5.17 23.08
N TYR A 218 -17.91 5.77 22.10
CA TYR A 218 -17.83 7.21 21.94
C TYR A 218 -19.25 7.81 21.73
N GLU A 219 -20.00 7.22 20.80
CA GLU A 219 -21.37 7.67 20.48
C GLU A 219 -22.30 7.50 21.70
N LEU A 220 -22.25 6.37 22.39
CA LEU A 220 -23.06 6.13 23.60
C LEU A 220 -22.73 7.08 24.76
N LEU A 221 -21.47 7.53 24.85
CA LEU A 221 -21.03 8.45 25.89
C LEU A 221 -21.38 9.90 25.57
N THR A 222 -21.18 10.33 24.34
CA THR A 222 -21.31 11.74 23.91
C THR A 222 -22.63 12.07 23.21
N GLY A 223 -23.33 11.05 22.68
CA GLY A 223 -24.52 11.22 21.83
C GLY A 223 -24.16 11.60 20.38
N ARG A 224 -22.89 11.58 20.00
CA ARG A 224 -22.41 11.95 18.65
C ARG A 224 -21.32 11.00 18.20
N LEU A 225 -21.15 10.86 16.88
CA LEU A 225 -20.00 10.18 16.30
C LEU A 225 -18.71 11.01 16.51
N PRO A 226 -17.53 10.37 16.59
CA PRO A 226 -16.25 11.07 16.75
C PRO A 226 -15.88 11.91 15.52
N PHE A 227 -16.46 11.61 14.36
CA PHE A 227 -16.30 12.34 13.11
C PHE A 227 -17.68 12.71 12.58
N GLU A 228 -17.92 13.99 12.34
CA GLU A 228 -19.16 14.49 11.75
C GLU A 228 -18.90 14.86 10.30
N LEU A 229 -19.63 14.22 9.38
CA LEU A 229 -19.58 14.50 7.95
C LEU A 229 -20.83 15.24 7.52
N SER A 230 -20.68 16.21 6.61
CA SER A 230 -21.82 16.79 5.90
C SER A 230 -22.43 15.76 4.94
N ALA A 231 -23.72 15.92 4.62
CA ALA A 231 -24.43 15.00 3.74
C ALA A 231 -23.79 14.80 2.37
N ASP A 232 -23.04 15.80 1.88
CA ASP A 232 -22.35 15.80 0.59
C ASP A 232 -20.98 15.06 0.61
N ASP A 233 -20.48 14.66 1.78
CA ASP A 233 -19.10 14.20 1.97
C ASP A 233 -19.00 12.71 2.32
N GLN A 234 -20.07 11.93 2.09
CA GLN A 234 -20.14 10.51 2.45
C GLN A 234 -19.03 9.62 1.86
N THR A 235 -18.32 10.09 0.84
CA THR A 235 -17.19 9.37 0.23
C THR A 235 -15.89 9.49 1.03
N ASN A 236 -15.83 10.37 2.04
CA ASN A 236 -14.58 10.71 2.76
C ASN A 236 -14.39 9.98 4.10
N TRP A 237 -15.28 9.08 4.51
CA TRP A 237 -15.16 8.32 5.77
C TRP A 237 -13.80 7.66 5.93
N ALA A 238 -13.27 7.09 4.85
CA ALA A 238 -11.95 6.46 4.88
C ALA A 238 -10.84 7.43 5.30
N HIS A 239 -10.88 8.68 4.83
CA HIS A 239 -9.91 9.71 5.23
C HIS A 239 -9.99 10.01 6.72
N TYR A 240 -11.19 10.19 7.27
CA TYR A 240 -11.38 10.48 8.69
C TYR A 240 -10.91 9.34 9.59
N HIS A 241 -11.20 8.09 9.22
CA HIS A 241 -10.72 6.95 9.98
C HIS A 241 -9.21 6.76 9.91
N ILE A 242 -8.57 7.11 8.79
CA ILE A 242 -7.11 6.95 8.62
C ILE A 242 -6.33 8.12 9.23
N ALA A 243 -6.75 9.37 8.99
CA ALA A 243 -5.90 10.54 9.21
C ALA A 243 -6.41 11.50 10.28
N SER A 244 -7.73 11.59 10.51
CA SER A 244 -8.28 12.58 11.44
C SER A 244 -8.26 12.08 12.89
N GLU A 245 -7.83 12.94 13.81
CA GLU A 245 -7.87 12.63 15.24
C GLU A 245 -9.27 12.93 15.80
N PRO A 246 -9.88 12.00 16.56
CA PRO A 246 -11.18 12.24 17.19
C PRO A 246 -11.04 13.24 18.34
N LEU A 247 -12.03 14.10 18.51
CA LEU A 247 -12.10 14.96 19.69
C LEU A 247 -12.23 14.11 20.96
N ALA A 248 -11.50 14.51 22.01
CA ALA A 248 -11.64 13.81 23.29
C ALA A 248 -13.08 13.91 23.81
N PRO A 249 -13.71 12.78 24.28
CA PRO A 249 -15.08 12.79 24.80
C PRO A 249 -15.35 13.88 25.85
N GLY A 250 -14.40 14.16 26.73
CA GLY A 250 -14.52 15.22 27.74
C GLY A 250 -14.57 16.64 27.19
N ARG A 251 -14.16 16.87 25.93
CA ARG A 251 -14.35 18.16 25.24
C ARG A 251 -15.76 18.32 24.69
N VAL A 252 -16.42 17.22 24.34
CA VAL A 252 -17.78 17.20 23.82
C VAL A 252 -18.78 17.22 24.98
N ARG A 253 -18.49 16.48 26.05
CA ARG A 253 -19.29 16.32 27.23
C ARG A 253 -18.44 16.54 28.50
N PRO A 254 -18.52 17.73 29.14
CA PRO A 254 -17.59 18.13 30.22
C PRO A 254 -17.63 17.29 31.49
N ASP A 255 -18.72 16.56 31.76
CA ASP A 255 -18.84 15.67 32.92
C ASP A 255 -18.16 14.30 32.73
N VAL A 256 -17.54 14.06 31.56
CA VAL A 256 -16.83 12.82 31.29
C VAL A 256 -15.44 12.87 31.95
N PRO A 257 -15.11 11.91 32.86
CA PRO A 257 -13.79 11.80 33.46
C PRO A 257 -12.68 11.61 32.42
N GLY A 258 -11.51 12.23 32.69
CA GLY A 258 -10.34 12.15 31.81
C GLY A 258 -9.91 10.73 31.46
N MET A 259 -9.95 9.82 32.44
CA MET A 259 -9.60 8.42 32.26
C MET A 259 -10.51 7.71 31.25
N LEU A 260 -11.83 7.93 31.27
CA LEU A 260 -12.74 7.36 30.27
C LEU A 260 -12.47 7.90 28.87
N SER A 261 -12.15 9.19 28.77
CA SER A 261 -11.73 9.78 27.48
C SER A 261 -10.47 9.09 26.96
N THR A 262 -9.51 8.83 27.83
CA THR A 262 -8.24 8.16 27.47
C THR A 262 -8.47 6.70 27.04
N ILE A 263 -9.35 5.95 27.71
CA ILE A 263 -9.71 4.58 27.33
C ILE A 263 -10.36 4.56 25.93
N ILE A 264 -11.31 5.44 25.68
CA ILE A 264 -12.00 5.51 24.38
C ILE A 264 -11.03 5.93 23.27
N LEU A 265 -10.20 6.95 23.51
CA LEU A 265 -9.21 7.38 22.52
C LEU A 265 -8.18 6.28 22.23
N LYS A 266 -7.80 5.47 23.24
CA LYS A 266 -6.93 4.31 23.03
C LYS A 266 -7.57 3.25 22.11
N LEU A 267 -8.88 3.04 22.18
CA LEU A 267 -9.59 2.17 21.21
C LEU A 267 -9.56 2.77 19.80
N LEU A 268 -9.62 4.10 19.69
CA LEU A 268 -9.67 4.84 18.43
C LEU A 268 -8.27 5.18 17.85
N GLU A 269 -7.19 4.64 18.41
CA GLU A 269 -5.85 4.76 17.86
C GLU A 269 -5.81 4.24 16.43
N LYS A 270 -5.13 4.98 15.54
CA LYS A 270 -5.08 4.64 14.11
C LYS A 270 -4.28 3.37 13.84
N ASN A 271 -3.21 3.18 14.63
CA ASN A 271 -2.39 1.99 14.58
C ASN A 271 -2.98 0.91 15.51
N PRO A 272 -3.34 -0.29 15.01
CA PRO A 272 -3.85 -1.39 15.83
C PRO A 272 -2.94 -1.76 17.02
N GLU A 273 -1.63 -1.62 16.89
CA GLU A 273 -0.66 -1.94 17.94
C GLU A 273 -0.76 -0.99 19.15
N ASN A 274 -1.26 0.22 18.97
CA ASN A 274 -1.46 1.20 20.04
C ASN A 274 -2.81 1.05 20.73
N ARG A 275 -3.74 0.29 20.15
CA ARG A 275 -5.06 0.00 20.74
C ARG A 275 -4.96 -1.00 21.88
N TYR A 276 -6.08 -1.28 22.52
CA TYR A 276 -6.21 -2.52 23.25
C TYR A 276 -5.99 -3.71 22.33
N GLN A 277 -5.23 -4.71 22.80
CA GLN A 277 -4.95 -5.93 22.03
C GLN A 277 -6.03 -7.00 22.27
N THR A 278 -6.73 -6.89 23.40
CA THR A 278 -7.80 -7.83 23.78
C THR A 278 -8.98 -7.09 24.38
N VAL A 279 -10.15 -7.69 24.26
CA VAL A 279 -11.35 -7.20 24.96
C VAL A 279 -11.22 -7.37 26.48
N ASP A 280 -10.44 -8.35 26.93
CA ASP A 280 -10.17 -8.57 28.36
C ASP A 280 -9.42 -7.38 28.97
N GLY A 281 -8.43 -6.80 28.24
CA GLY A 281 -7.73 -5.59 28.67
C GLY A 281 -8.65 -4.40 28.83
N LEU A 282 -9.55 -4.18 27.87
CA LEU A 282 -10.58 -3.13 27.96
C LEU A 282 -11.50 -3.34 29.15
N ILE A 283 -12.03 -4.55 29.34
CA ILE A 283 -12.94 -4.88 30.46
C ILE A 283 -12.23 -4.68 31.80
N ALA A 284 -10.95 -5.02 31.92
CA ALA A 284 -10.18 -4.83 33.14
C ALA A 284 -10.09 -3.34 33.52
N ASP A 285 -9.80 -2.48 32.56
CA ASP A 285 -9.72 -1.03 32.81
C ASP A 285 -11.09 -0.41 33.10
N LEU A 286 -12.16 -0.82 32.40
CA LEU A 286 -13.51 -0.36 32.71
C LEU A 286 -13.97 -0.80 34.11
N ARG A 287 -13.64 -2.02 34.54
CA ARG A 287 -13.90 -2.50 35.89
C ARG A 287 -13.12 -1.72 36.95
N ARG A 288 -11.88 -1.33 36.63
CA ARG A 288 -11.08 -0.47 37.51
C ARG A 288 -11.74 0.91 37.66
N CYS A 289 -12.21 1.51 36.58
CA CYS A 289 -12.99 2.74 36.63
C CYS A 289 -14.28 2.57 37.45
N GLN A 290 -14.98 1.46 37.29
CA GLN A 290 -16.20 1.17 38.06
C GLN A 290 -15.88 1.04 39.55
N ALA A 291 -14.82 0.33 39.91
CA ALA A 291 -14.44 0.14 41.32
C ALA A 291 -14.05 1.46 42.01
N THR A 292 -13.21 2.30 41.37
CA THR A 292 -12.80 3.59 41.93
C THR A 292 -13.98 4.54 42.04
N LEU A 293 -14.87 4.60 41.03
CA LEU A 293 -16.07 5.42 41.07
C LEU A 293 -17.01 5.00 42.23
N THR A 294 -17.10 3.68 42.51
CA THR A 294 -17.96 3.18 43.60
C THR A 294 -17.37 3.44 44.98
N VAL A 295 -16.05 3.35 45.14
CA VAL A 295 -15.36 3.46 46.45
C VAL A 295 -14.99 4.91 46.76
N GLU A 296 -14.48 5.66 45.77
CA GLU A 296 -13.87 6.97 45.94
C GLU A 296 -14.79 8.10 45.47
N GLY A 297 -15.89 7.77 44.77
CA GLY A 297 -16.82 8.74 44.18
C GLY A 297 -16.30 9.39 42.89
N GLU A 298 -15.05 9.15 42.53
CA GLU A 298 -14.43 9.65 41.32
C GLU A 298 -13.55 8.57 40.67
N ILE A 299 -13.23 8.75 39.38
CA ILE A 299 -12.35 7.85 38.63
C ILE A 299 -10.91 8.35 38.71
N VAL A 300 -10.05 7.55 39.36
CA VAL A 300 -8.63 7.86 39.51
C VAL A 300 -7.88 7.55 38.21
N ASP A 301 -6.94 8.40 37.82
CA ASP A 301 -6.10 8.19 36.65
C ASP A 301 -5.13 7.03 36.83
N PHE A 302 -4.97 6.25 35.75
CA PHE A 302 -4.03 5.14 35.67
C PHE A 302 -3.51 4.98 34.23
N ILE A 303 -2.50 4.15 34.02
CA ILE A 303 -2.03 3.83 32.67
C ILE A 303 -2.96 2.78 32.05
N PRO A 304 -3.71 3.07 30.96
CA PRO A 304 -4.63 2.11 30.38
C PRO A 304 -3.88 0.98 29.64
N GLY A 305 -4.45 -0.24 29.72
CA GLY A 305 -3.92 -1.42 29.07
C GLY A 305 -2.85 -2.18 29.87
N GLN A 306 -2.64 -1.88 31.15
CA GLN A 306 -1.64 -2.60 31.99
C GLN A 306 -1.93 -4.11 32.12
N GLN A 307 -3.19 -4.50 32.02
CA GLN A 307 -3.64 -5.90 32.11
C GLN A 307 -4.02 -6.49 30.74
N ASP A 308 -3.76 -5.75 29.67
CA ASP A 308 -4.06 -6.17 28.30
C ASP A 308 -2.97 -7.12 27.79
N ARG A 309 -3.21 -8.43 27.93
CA ARG A 309 -2.26 -9.48 27.56
C ARG A 309 -2.82 -10.30 26.41
N SER A 310 -2.30 -10.07 25.21
CA SER A 310 -2.60 -10.92 24.06
C SER A 310 -1.80 -12.24 24.13
N PRO A 311 -2.44 -13.39 23.97
CA PRO A 311 -1.73 -14.65 23.76
C PRO A 311 -1.11 -14.79 22.37
N ALA A 312 -1.50 -13.93 21.42
CA ALA A 312 -0.92 -13.89 20.09
C ALA A 312 0.33 -13.01 20.08
N ILE A 313 1.40 -13.49 19.47
CA ILE A 313 2.60 -12.68 19.21
C ILE A 313 2.27 -11.74 18.07
N HIS A 314 1.92 -10.52 18.40
CA HIS A 314 1.92 -9.44 17.43
C HIS A 314 3.34 -8.89 17.39
N LEU A 315 4.05 -9.17 16.31
CA LEU A 315 5.34 -8.55 16.01
C LEU A 315 5.05 -7.08 15.70
N ALA A 316 4.98 -6.29 16.77
CA ALA A 316 4.69 -4.89 16.63
C ALA A 316 5.78 -4.21 15.80
N ASP A 317 5.38 -3.36 14.86
CA ASP A 317 6.27 -2.37 14.21
C ASP A 317 6.94 -1.42 15.23
N SER A 318 6.63 -1.59 16.50
CA SER A 318 7.15 -0.81 17.64
C SER A 318 8.66 -0.93 17.85
N LEU A 319 9.34 -1.93 17.25
CA LEU A 319 10.81 -1.94 17.14
C LEU A 319 11.32 -0.65 16.50
N PHE A 320 10.51 -0.05 15.62
CA PHE A 320 10.90 1.08 14.78
C PHE A 320 10.25 2.40 15.19
N SER A 321 9.41 2.42 16.22
CA SER A 321 8.59 3.59 16.57
C SER A 321 9.36 4.79 17.14
N ALA A 322 10.66 4.67 17.41
CA ALA A 322 11.50 5.80 17.83
C ALA A 322 12.94 5.58 17.34
N HIS A 323 13.19 5.79 16.05
CA HIS A 323 14.55 5.91 15.56
C HIS A 323 15.13 7.26 16.00
N PRO A 324 16.18 7.28 16.82
CA PRO A 324 16.83 8.54 17.22
C PRO A 324 17.24 9.40 16.03
N GLN A 325 17.62 8.73 14.91
CA GLN A 325 18.06 9.37 13.68
C GLN A 325 16.96 10.11 12.91
N ALA A 326 15.67 9.83 13.18
CA ALA A 326 14.58 10.62 12.62
C ALA A 326 14.63 12.08 13.10
N SER A 327 15.16 12.32 14.31
CA SER A 327 15.37 13.67 14.83
C SER A 327 16.37 14.49 14.00
N ASP A 328 17.36 13.83 13.39
CA ASP A 328 18.36 14.50 12.56
C ASP A 328 17.76 14.99 11.25
N VAL A 329 16.85 14.20 10.66
CA VAL A 329 16.09 14.60 9.46
C VAL A 329 15.13 15.74 9.79
N ILE A 330 14.48 15.70 10.96
CA ILE A 330 13.60 16.78 11.42
C ILE A 330 14.39 18.06 11.68
N ALA A 331 15.58 17.97 12.27
CA ALA A 331 16.47 19.09 12.48
C ALA A 331 16.93 19.73 11.14
N ALA A 332 17.22 18.89 10.12
CA ALA A 332 17.49 19.37 8.77
C ALA A 332 16.28 20.12 8.18
N PHE A 333 15.08 19.58 8.34
CA PHE A 333 13.85 20.27 7.91
C PHE A 333 13.67 21.62 8.61
N GLU A 334 13.97 21.71 9.88
CA GLU A 334 13.88 22.96 10.64
C GLU A 334 14.90 24.00 10.14
N ARG A 335 16.13 23.56 9.83
CA ARG A 335 17.14 24.45 9.20
C ARG A 335 16.67 24.97 7.84
N VAL A 336 16.16 24.07 6.96
CA VAL A 336 15.60 24.46 5.66
C VAL A 336 14.45 25.44 5.80
N SER A 337 13.54 25.20 6.76
CA SER A 337 12.39 26.06 7.02
C SER A 337 12.80 27.47 7.49
N GLN A 338 13.90 27.58 8.25
CA GLN A 338 14.40 28.84 8.78
C GLN A 338 15.30 29.59 7.79
N SER A 339 16.21 28.88 7.11
CA SER A 339 17.19 29.47 6.20
C SER A 339 16.64 29.73 4.81
N GLY A 340 15.63 28.97 4.38
CA GLY A 340 15.16 28.94 2.99
C GLY A 340 16.17 28.34 2.02
N ALA A 341 17.28 27.77 2.49
CA ALA A 341 18.30 27.13 1.66
C ALA A 341 18.07 25.62 1.53
N PRO A 342 18.41 25.02 0.37
CA PRO A 342 18.25 23.58 0.18
C PRO A 342 19.24 22.78 1.02
N GLU A 343 18.81 21.65 1.53
CA GLU A 343 19.64 20.67 2.26
C GLU A 343 19.41 19.26 1.74
N LEU A 344 20.49 18.47 1.66
CA LEU A 344 20.45 17.05 1.33
C LEU A 344 20.67 16.22 2.61
N VAL A 345 19.80 15.23 2.83
CA VAL A 345 20.01 14.20 3.84
C VAL A 345 20.14 12.86 3.14
N THR A 346 21.27 12.19 3.33
CA THR A 346 21.50 10.83 2.83
C THR A 346 21.37 9.82 3.96
N ILE A 347 20.59 8.75 3.76
CA ILE A 347 20.40 7.66 4.72
C ILE A 347 21.00 6.40 4.11
N GLY A 348 22.24 6.07 4.48
CA GLY A 348 23.00 4.93 3.96
C GLY A 348 23.00 3.75 4.92
N GLY A 349 23.13 2.52 4.40
CA GLY A 349 23.36 1.34 5.24
C GLY A 349 22.79 0.04 4.67
N PRO A 350 23.13 -1.12 5.29
CA PRO A 350 22.74 -2.42 4.80
C PRO A 350 21.21 -2.61 4.74
N SER A 351 20.78 -3.59 3.97
CA SER A 351 19.36 -3.93 3.87
C SER A 351 18.82 -4.38 5.23
N GLY A 352 17.60 -3.96 5.55
CA GLY A 352 16.92 -4.33 6.80
C GLY A 352 17.36 -3.54 8.04
N ILE A 353 18.33 -2.61 7.95
CA ILE A 353 18.83 -1.81 9.08
C ILE A 353 17.83 -0.77 9.61
N GLY A 354 16.71 -0.57 8.90
CA GLY A 354 15.66 0.35 9.34
C GLY A 354 15.63 1.70 8.62
N LYS A 355 16.25 1.84 7.44
CA LYS A 355 16.18 3.07 6.62
C LYS A 355 14.75 3.54 6.37
N SER A 356 13.91 2.65 5.85
CA SER A 356 12.49 2.96 5.58
C SER A 356 11.71 3.27 6.86
N SER A 357 12.14 2.75 8.02
CA SER A 357 11.54 3.09 9.31
C SER A 357 11.90 4.49 9.79
N VAL A 358 13.16 4.93 9.56
CA VAL A 358 13.56 6.34 9.78
C VAL A 358 12.71 7.25 8.93
N ILE A 359 12.53 6.91 7.63
CA ILE A 359 11.68 7.63 6.69
C ILE A 359 10.23 7.70 7.20
N ALA A 360 9.63 6.56 7.57
CA ALA A 360 8.24 6.50 8.04
C ALA A 360 8.02 7.32 9.32
N THR A 361 8.98 7.27 10.27
CA THR A 361 8.95 8.08 11.49
C THR A 361 9.04 9.58 11.18
N THR A 362 9.92 9.94 10.25
CA THR A 362 10.07 11.33 9.77
C THR A 362 8.79 11.82 9.11
N LEU A 363 8.21 11.04 8.19
CA LEU A 363 6.95 11.39 7.51
C LEU A 363 5.82 11.62 8.50
N LYS A 364 5.66 10.74 9.50
CA LYS A 364 4.64 10.89 10.55
C LYS A 364 4.80 12.21 11.31
N SER A 365 6.04 12.60 11.60
CA SER A 365 6.34 13.84 12.32
C SER A 365 6.13 15.08 11.43
N LEU A 366 6.40 14.98 10.14
CA LEU A 366 6.23 16.07 9.18
C LEU A 366 4.77 16.29 8.79
N GLN A 367 3.93 15.26 8.77
CA GLN A 367 2.50 15.37 8.46
C GLN A 367 1.73 16.29 9.41
N GLN A 368 2.23 16.50 10.63
CA GLN A 368 1.66 17.43 11.60
C GLN A 368 2.07 18.91 11.36
N ARG A 369 2.91 19.15 10.35
CA ARG A 369 3.46 20.48 10.02
C ARG A 369 2.95 20.96 8.64
N LYS A 370 3.02 22.26 8.38
CA LYS A 370 2.76 22.80 7.03
C LYS A 370 3.93 22.49 6.11
N VAL A 371 3.84 21.39 5.38
CA VAL A 371 4.88 20.90 4.48
C VAL A 371 4.27 20.21 3.28
N LEU A 372 4.87 20.36 2.11
CA LEU A 372 4.53 19.56 0.94
C LEU A 372 5.47 18.35 0.84
N LEU A 373 4.89 17.18 0.73
CA LEU A 373 5.62 15.92 0.71
C LEU A 373 5.54 15.28 -0.67
N ALA A 374 6.69 15.09 -1.32
CA ALA A 374 6.84 14.33 -2.55
C ALA A 374 7.63 13.06 -2.24
N VAL A 375 6.97 11.91 -2.30
CA VAL A 375 7.57 10.63 -1.89
C VAL A 375 7.66 9.71 -3.10
N GLY A 376 8.89 9.28 -3.45
CA GLY A 376 9.18 8.33 -4.50
C GLY A 376 9.95 7.12 -3.95
N LYS A 377 9.58 5.93 -4.42
CA LYS A 377 10.33 4.70 -4.16
C LYS A 377 10.71 4.06 -5.48
N VAL A 378 11.95 3.54 -5.57
CA VAL A 378 12.43 2.80 -6.73
C VAL A 378 12.27 1.30 -6.46
N ASP A 379 11.72 0.57 -7.43
CA ASP A 379 11.58 -0.88 -7.37
C ASP A 379 12.72 -1.56 -8.16
N GLN A 380 13.35 -2.56 -7.56
CA GLN A 380 14.47 -3.31 -8.15
C GLN A 380 14.08 -4.06 -9.43
N TYR A 381 12.86 -4.60 -9.47
CA TYR A 381 12.36 -5.45 -10.57
C TYR A 381 11.34 -4.73 -11.45
N SER A 382 11.01 -3.49 -11.11
CA SER A 382 10.26 -2.62 -12.01
C SER A 382 11.23 -1.96 -12.99
N PRO A 383 10.90 -1.93 -14.28
CA PRO A 383 11.79 -1.33 -15.27
C PRO A 383 12.12 0.09 -14.85
N THR A 384 13.36 0.45 -15.03
CA THR A 384 13.82 1.82 -14.89
C THR A 384 13.09 2.68 -15.93
N LEU A 385 11.92 3.17 -15.52
CA LEU A 385 11.20 4.18 -16.28
C LEU A 385 12.07 5.43 -16.28
N PRO A 386 12.31 6.05 -17.44
CA PRO A 386 12.98 7.34 -17.48
C PRO A 386 12.33 8.29 -16.48
N TYR A 387 13.12 8.77 -15.52
CA TYR A 387 12.65 9.63 -14.42
C TYR A 387 11.60 9.00 -13.49
N GLY A 388 11.55 7.68 -13.39
CA GLY A 388 10.51 6.95 -12.68
C GLY A 388 10.34 7.35 -11.22
N VAL A 389 11.44 7.55 -10.49
CA VAL A 389 11.38 7.98 -9.08
C VAL A 389 10.86 9.41 -8.92
N LEU A 390 11.24 10.32 -9.82
CA LEU A 390 10.74 11.71 -9.82
C LEU A 390 9.26 11.75 -10.21
N SER A 391 8.87 10.97 -11.22
CA SER A 391 7.47 10.79 -11.62
C SER A 391 6.61 10.33 -10.44
N SER A 392 7.04 9.27 -9.74
CA SER A 392 6.34 8.75 -8.55
C SER A 392 6.23 9.80 -7.44
N ALA A 393 7.32 10.52 -7.16
CA ALA A 393 7.35 11.55 -6.12
C ALA A 393 6.40 12.72 -6.44
N PHE A 394 6.45 13.27 -7.63
CA PHE A 394 5.57 14.37 -8.03
C PHE A 394 4.11 13.93 -8.24
N ARG A 395 3.88 12.67 -8.63
CA ARG A 395 2.53 12.09 -8.71
C ARG A 395 1.87 12.07 -7.33
N THR A 396 2.59 11.60 -6.31
CA THR A 396 2.10 11.58 -4.92
C THR A 396 1.67 12.98 -4.47
N LEU A 397 2.49 13.99 -4.77
CA LEU A 397 2.20 15.38 -4.46
C LEU A 397 1.00 15.92 -5.28
N THR A 398 0.94 15.62 -6.58
CA THR A 398 -0.16 16.06 -7.46
C THR A 398 -1.51 15.49 -6.99
N LEU A 399 -1.55 14.21 -6.63
CA LEU A 399 -2.75 13.58 -6.09
C LEU A 399 -3.17 14.20 -4.75
N HIS A 400 -2.22 14.57 -3.90
CA HIS A 400 -2.51 15.28 -2.66
C HIS A 400 -3.16 16.66 -2.96
N LEU A 401 -2.63 17.41 -3.92
CA LEU A 401 -3.18 18.71 -4.31
C LEU A 401 -4.59 18.62 -4.90
N LEU A 402 -4.86 17.58 -5.69
CA LEU A 402 -6.20 17.30 -6.23
C LEU A 402 -7.24 16.96 -5.15
N GLY A 403 -6.78 16.48 -4.00
CA GLY A 403 -7.62 16.22 -2.83
C GLY A 403 -7.93 17.43 -1.94
N LEU A 404 -7.37 18.62 -2.24
CA LEU A 404 -7.61 19.84 -1.48
C LEU A 404 -8.99 20.46 -1.81
N PRO A 405 -9.51 21.37 -0.97
CA PRO A 405 -10.73 22.13 -1.28
C PRO A 405 -10.66 22.86 -2.62
N ALA A 406 -11.78 22.96 -3.34
CA ALA A 406 -11.84 23.49 -4.70
C ALA A 406 -11.18 24.86 -4.89
N GLY A 407 -11.27 25.77 -3.91
CA GLY A 407 -10.61 27.09 -3.93
C GLY A 407 -9.09 27.01 -3.90
N GLU A 408 -8.52 26.08 -3.15
CA GLU A 408 -7.08 25.84 -3.09
C GLU A 408 -6.58 25.18 -4.38
N VAL A 409 -7.32 24.20 -4.89
CA VAL A 409 -7.04 23.57 -6.19
C VAL A 409 -7.00 24.62 -7.31
N ALA A 410 -7.96 25.55 -7.34
CA ALA A 410 -7.98 26.64 -8.32
C ALA A 410 -6.73 27.54 -8.24
N THR A 411 -6.28 27.83 -7.02
CA THR A 411 -5.05 28.59 -6.81
C THR A 411 -3.81 27.86 -7.34
N TRP A 412 -3.72 26.53 -7.11
CA TRP A 412 -2.65 25.70 -7.61
C TRP A 412 -2.68 25.59 -9.14
N LYS A 413 -3.87 25.49 -9.76
CA LYS A 413 -4.00 25.51 -11.23
C LYS A 413 -3.35 26.73 -11.85
N ILE A 414 -3.67 27.93 -11.34
CA ILE A 414 -3.11 29.19 -11.84
C ILE A 414 -1.57 29.20 -11.67
N ARG A 415 -1.07 28.81 -10.50
CA ARG A 415 0.37 28.79 -10.21
C ARG A 415 1.13 27.83 -11.12
N LEU A 416 0.65 26.60 -11.26
CA LEU A 416 1.28 25.57 -12.07
C LEU A 416 1.22 25.91 -13.55
N SER A 417 0.07 26.38 -14.07
CA SER A 417 -0.06 26.78 -15.47
C SER A 417 0.91 27.90 -15.85
N ARG A 418 1.10 28.88 -14.96
CA ARG A 418 2.07 29.97 -15.17
C ARG A 418 3.53 29.49 -15.10
N ALA A 419 3.86 28.63 -14.14
CA ALA A 419 5.23 28.15 -13.94
C ALA A 419 5.70 27.17 -15.00
N LEU A 420 4.76 26.44 -15.60
CA LEU A 420 5.03 25.42 -16.61
C LEU A 420 4.74 25.89 -18.03
N GLU A 421 4.53 27.19 -18.25
CA GLU A 421 4.31 27.74 -19.58
C GLU A 421 5.44 27.36 -20.54
N GLY A 422 5.12 26.66 -21.63
CA GLY A 422 6.08 26.08 -22.58
C GLY A 422 6.72 24.76 -22.16
N PHE A 423 6.37 24.21 -20.98
CA PHE A 423 6.82 22.92 -20.51
C PHE A 423 5.66 21.92 -20.26
N GLU A 424 4.44 22.28 -20.62
CA GLU A 424 3.22 21.52 -20.27
C GLU A 424 3.30 20.06 -20.76
N GLU A 425 3.80 19.86 -21.98
CA GLU A 425 3.97 18.53 -22.58
C GLU A 425 4.95 17.67 -21.78
N LEU A 426 6.10 18.24 -21.39
CA LEU A 426 7.10 17.54 -20.60
C LEU A 426 6.58 17.24 -19.19
N ALA A 427 5.88 18.16 -18.57
CA ALA A 427 5.31 18.00 -17.24
C ALA A 427 4.24 16.90 -17.21
N VAL A 428 3.34 16.87 -18.20
CA VAL A 428 2.33 15.81 -18.34
C VAL A 428 2.96 14.47 -18.74
N SER A 429 4.06 14.47 -19.50
CA SER A 429 4.80 13.23 -19.79
C SER A 429 5.46 12.64 -18.55
N LEU A 430 5.89 13.47 -17.60
CA LEU A 430 6.43 13.05 -16.30
C LEU A 430 5.32 12.61 -15.34
N VAL A 431 4.27 13.41 -15.20
CA VAL A 431 3.13 13.16 -14.29
C VAL A 431 1.82 13.40 -15.04
N PRO A 432 1.17 12.35 -15.58
CA PRO A 432 -0.05 12.47 -16.36
C PRO A 432 -1.18 13.21 -15.63
N GLU A 433 -1.27 13.06 -14.32
CA GLU A 433 -2.29 13.70 -13.48
C GLU A 433 -2.18 15.24 -13.43
N LEU A 434 -1.02 15.82 -13.78
CA LEU A 434 -0.87 17.26 -13.93
C LEU A 434 -1.79 17.85 -15.00
N ASN A 435 -2.19 17.06 -15.98
CA ASN A 435 -3.18 17.47 -16.98
C ASN A 435 -4.53 17.94 -16.37
N LEU A 436 -4.85 17.48 -15.15
CA LEU A 436 -6.05 17.90 -14.41
C LEU A 436 -5.84 19.26 -13.70
N LEU A 437 -4.60 19.68 -13.51
CA LEU A 437 -4.21 20.93 -12.87
C LEU A 437 -3.74 22.01 -13.86
N LEU A 438 -3.51 21.67 -15.13
CA LEU A 438 -3.09 22.64 -16.15
C LEU A 438 -4.33 23.17 -16.92
N GLU A 439 -4.40 24.48 -17.09
CA GLU A 439 -5.49 25.14 -17.83
C GLU A 439 -5.33 24.95 -19.35
N ASN A 440 -4.09 24.97 -19.83
CA ASN A 440 -3.76 24.78 -21.23
C ASN A 440 -3.53 23.28 -21.51
N LYS A 441 -4.33 22.71 -22.37
CA LYS A 441 -4.10 21.32 -22.83
C LYS A 441 -2.81 21.27 -23.64
N PRO A 442 -1.87 20.37 -23.30
CA PRO A 442 -0.63 20.24 -24.06
C PRO A 442 -0.95 19.92 -25.53
N ARG A 443 -0.41 20.68 -26.46
CA ARG A 443 -0.44 20.40 -27.88
C ARG A 443 0.81 19.59 -28.20
N PHE A 444 0.65 18.28 -28.38
CA PHE A 444 1.73 17.42 -28.80
C PHE A 444 2.20 17.84 -30.18
N SER A 445 3.35 18.49 -30.25
CA SER A 445 3.96 18.84 -31.51
C SER A 445 4.78 17.64 -32.04
N ALA A 446 4.59 17.33 -33.32
CA ALA A 446 5.40 16.34 -33.99
C ALA A 446 6.86 16.83 -34.09
N ASP A 447 7.76 15.95 -33.63
CA ASP A 447 9.19 15.91 -33.93
C ASP A 447 9.94 17.23 -34.17
N THR A 448 10.36 17.86 -33.10
CA THR A 448 11.48 18.79 -33.16
C THR A 448 12.70 18.10 -32.50
N PHE A 449 13.75 17.84 -33.28
CA PHE A 449 15.07 17.43 -32.76
C PHE A 449 15.58 18.57 -31.89
N SER A 450 15.38 18.45 -30.58
CA SER A 450 15.87 19.44 -29.62
C SER A 450 17.14 18.89 -28.98
N ILE A 451 18.25 19.45 -29.33
CA ILE A 451 19.58 19.18 -28.75
C ILE A 451 19.57 19.43 -27.22
N ASP A 452 18.63 20.25 -26.75
CA ASP A 452 18.52 20.69 -25.37
C ASP A 452 17.40 19.96 -24.57
N ALA A 453 16.90 18.80 -25.00
CA ALA A 453 15.79 18.10 -24.36
C ALA A 453 16.05 17.86 -22.87
N ARG A 454 17.25 17.48 -22.52
CA ARG A 454 17.68 17.25 -21.14
C ARG A 454 17.72 18.54 -20.30
N ALA A 455 18.29 19.61 -20.85
CA ALA A 455 18.32 20.91 -20.17
C ALA A 455 16.88 21.44 -19.96
N ARG A 456 16.03 21.32 -20.98
CA ARG A 456 14.61 21.69 -20.89
C ARG A 456 13.89 20.88 -19.83
N PHE A 457 14.14 19.56 -19.75
CA PHE A 457 13.56 18.69 -18.73
C PHE A 457 14.03 19.11 -17.31
N SER A 458 15.32 19.33 -17.11
CA SER A 458 15.88 19.78 -15.83
C SER A 458 15.32 21.13 -15.42
N HIS A 459 15.16 22.08 -16.36
CA HIS A 459 14.52 23.37 -16.10
C HIS A 459 13.04 23.22 -15.73
N MET A 460 12.31 22.34 -16.37
CA MET A 460 10.92 22.03 -16.02
C MET A 460 10.82 21.47 -14.59
N VAL A 461 11.68 20.52 -14.20
CA VAL A 461 11.70 19.97 -12.84
C VAL A 461 12.04 21.07 -11.83
N LEU A 462 13.00 21.95 -12.15
CA LEU A 462 13.35 23.08 -11.29
C LEU A 462 12.17 24.06 -11.16
N ALA A 463 11.42 24.31 -12.22
CA ALA A 463 10.20 25.15 -12.19
C ALA A 463 9.10 24.53 -11.31
N LEU A 464 8.90 23.22 -11.40
CA LEU A 464 7.99 22.47 -10.51
C LEU A 464 8.41 22.63 -9.05
N VAL A 465 9.68 22.37 -8.73
CA VAL A 465 10.19 22.46 -7.36
C VAL A 465 10.04 23.88 -6.82
N LYS A 466 10.39 24.91 -7.61
CA LYS A 466 10.20 26.33 -7.23
C LYS A 466 8.75 26.69 -6.96
N THR A 467 7.83 26.09 -7.70
CA THR A 467 6.39 26.37 -7.54
C THR A 467 5.85 25.74 -6.25
N PHE A 468 6.31 24.53 -5.91
CA PHE A 468 5.87 23.82 -4.72
C PHE A 468 6.60 24.31 -3.45
N ALA A 469 7.91 24.56 -3.52
CA ALA A 469 8.71 24.99 -2.38
C ALA A 469 8.55 26.49 -2.13
N THR A 470 7.81 26.85 -1.09
CA THR A 470 7.62 28.25 -0.66
C THR A 470 8.09 28.44 0.78
N GLN A 471 8.45 29.69 1.17
CA GLN A 471 8.89 29.98 2.55
C GLN A 471 7.82 29.60 3.61
N GLY A 472 6.54 29.63 3.23
CA GLY A 472 5.45 29.24 4.14
C GLY A 472 5.11 27.74 4.13
N ALA A 473 5.62 26.98 3.15
CA ALA A 473 5.45 25.54 3.00
C ALA A 473 6.67 24.96 2.26
N PRO A 474 7.72 24.54 2.99
CA PRO A 474 8.88 23.88 2.40
C PRO A 474 8.49 22.60 1.69
N LEU A 475 9.21 22.23 0.62
CA LEU A 475 9.06 20.98 -0.08
C LEU A 475 10.03 19.94 0.50
N VAL A 476 9.53 18.77 0.85
CA VAL A 476 10.35 17.61 1.17
C VAL A 476 10.23 16.60 0.04
N LEU A 477 11.33 16.37 -0.66
CA LEU A 477 11.48 15.35 -1.70
C LEU A 477 12.17 14.14 -1.09
N LEU A 478 11.43 13.06 -0.88
CA LEU A 478 11.91 11.84 -0.27
C LEU A 478 12.00 10.74 -1.31
N LEU A 479 13.21 10.19 -1.49
CA LEU A 479 13.51 9.14 -2.46
C LEU A 479 14.07 7.92 -1.73
N ASP A 480 13.32 6.82 -1.76
CA ASP A 480 13.73 5.56 -1.13
C ASP A 480 14.27 4.57 -2.16
N ASP A 481 15.22 3.74 -1.74
CA ASP A 481 15.86 2.69 -2.55
C ASP A 481 16.57 3.22 -3.82
N VAL A 482 17.24 4.38 -3.73
CA VAL A 482 17.89 5.03 -4.89
C VAL A 482 19.08 4.24 -5.46
N GLN A 483 19.50 3.13 -4.87
CA GLN A 483 20.45 2.22 -5.50
C GLN A 483 19.93 1.61 -6.82
N TRP A 484 18.66 1.77 -7.13
CA TRP A 484 18.01 1.31 -8.36
C TRP A 484 17.59 2.48 -9.27
N ILE A 485 18.04 3.71 -8.94
CA ILE A 485 17.67 4.93 -9.67
C ILE A 485 18.21 4.90 -11.09
N ASP A 486 17.43 5.40 -12.03
CA ASP A 486 17.89 5.62 -13.39
C ASP A 486 18.88 6.80 -13.46
N ALA A 487 19.81 6.72 -14.40
CA ALA A 487 20.89 7.71 -14.53
C ALA A 487 20.36 9.13 -14.84
N ALA A 488 19.24 9.24 -15.54
CA ALA A 488 18.64 10.53 -15.90
C ALA A 488 18.00 11.21 -14.68
N SER A 489 17.32 10.44 -13.82
CA SER A 489 16.83 10.92 -12.52
C SER A 489 17.97 11.40 -11.64
N LEU A 490 19.07 10.63 -11.55
CA LEU A 490 20.20 10.97 -10.71
C LEU A 490 20.89 12.26 -11.16
N GLN A 491 21.10 12.43 -12.47
CA GLN A 491 21.67 13.65 -13.05
C GLN A 491 20.74 14.86 -12.88
N THR A 492 19.42 14.65 -12.98
CA THR A 492 18.44 15.72 -12.72
C THR A 492 18.47 16.14 -11.26
N LEU A 493 18.64 15.19 -10.34
CA LEU A 493 18.76 15.45 -8.91
C LEU A 493 20.06 16.23 -8.60
N ASP A 494 21.21 15.85 -9.18
CA ASP A 494 22.47 16.58 -9.07
C ASP A 494 22.32 18.02 -9.59
N HIS A 495 21.72 18.18 -10.77
CA HIS A 495 21.45 19.52 -11.33
C HIS A 495 20.53 20.33 -10.43
N LEU A 496 19.48 19.72 -9.90
CA LEU A 496 18.53 20.37 -8.98
C LEU A 496 19.25 20.88 -7.73
N LEU A 497 20.08 20.07 -7.08
CA LEU A 497 20.84 20.43 -5.89
C LEU A 497 21.81 21.61 -6.15
N ARG A 498 22.45 21.64 -7.32
CA ARG A 498 23.36 22.75 -7.71
C ARG A 498 22.62 24.02 -8.11
N ALA A 499 21.45 23.91 -8.75
CA ALA A 499 20.70 25.04 -9.30
C ALA A 499 19.66 25.64 -8.34
N CYS A 500 19.43 25.01 -7.22
CA CYS A 500 18.37 25.38 -6.27
C CYS A 500 18.72 26.58 -5.38
N GLY A 501 19.41 27.57 -5.69
CA GLY A 501 19.63 28.78 -4.91
C GLY A 501 18.90 28.86 -3.54
N ALA A 502 18.24 29.95 -3.23
CA ALA A 502 17.44 30.11 -1.99
C ALA A 502 16.02 29.53 -2.17
N ILE A 503 15.89 28.18 -2.19
CA ILE A 503 14.61 27.45 -2.27
C ILE A 503 14.48 26.56 -1.04
N PRO A 504 13.40 26.63 -0.26
CA PRO A 504 13.19 25.80 0.92
C PRO A 504 12.87 24.36 0.51
N LEU A 505 13.90 23.60 0.14
CA LEU A 505 13.85 22.22 -0.34
C LEU A 505 14.69 21.34 0.57
N LEU A 506 14.07 20.32 1.17
CA LEU A 506 14.77 19.22 1.79
C LEU A 506 14.72 18.00 0.86
N VAL A 507 15.88 17.51 0.45
CA VAL A 507 16.00 16.26 -0.29
C VAL A 507 16.46 15.17 0.66
N VAL A 508 15.70 14.08 0.79
CA VAL A 508 16.06 12.92 1.60
C VAL A 508 16.23 11.73 0.67
N VAL A 509 17.43 11.13 0.67
CA VAL A 509 17.80 10.03 -0.21
C VAL A 509 18.20 8.82 0.62
N ALA A 510 17.52 7.69 0.46
CA ALA A 510 17.88 6.45 1.13
C ALA A 510 18.47 5.45 0.13
N HIS A 511 19.63 4.85 0.49
CA HIS A 511 20.33 3.90 -0.35
C HIS A 511 20.97 2.76 0.46
N ARG A 512 21.27 1.65 -0.21
CA ARG A 512 22.10 0.56 0.36
C ARG A 512 23.56 1.01 0.48
N ASP A 513 24.37 0.23 1.17
CA ASP A 513 25.82 0.50 1.21
C ASP A 513 26.37 0.64 -0.21
N LEU A 514 27.01 1.78 -0.48
CA LEU A 514 27.56 2.08 -1.80
C LEU A 514 28.57 1.03 -2.26
N SER A 515 29.37 0.49 -1.32
CA SER A 515 30.34 -0.58 -1.60
C SER A 515 29.68 -1.90 -2.07
N SER A 516 28.40 -2.09 -1.85
CA SER A 516 27.64 -3.29 -2.26
C SER A 516 27.01 -3.16 -3.65
N LEU A 517 27.12 -1.99 -4.30
CA LEU A 517 26.56 -1.75 -5.62
C LEU A 517 27.43 -2.37 -6.71
N SER A 518 26.76 -3.04 -7.67
CA SER A 518 27.45 -3.70 -8.80
C SER A 518 27.94 -2.73 -9.88
N ASP A 519 27.32 -1.54 -9.97
CA ASP A 519 27.63 -0.51 -10.95
C ASP A 519 28.57 0.57 -10.34
N PRO A 520 29.86 0.62 -10.75
CA PRO A 520 30.81 1.61 -10.26
C PRO A 520 30.41 3.06 -10.63
N THR A 521 29.72 3.25 -11.74
CA THR A 521 29.29 4.57 -12.22
C THR A 521 28.23 5.15 -11.30
N LEU A 522 27.22 4.32 -10.98
CA LEU A 522 26.16 4.68 -10.03
C LEU A 522 26.74 4.91 -8.64
N GLN A 523 27.68 4.05 -8.20
CA GLN A 523 28.37 4.20 -6.93
C GLN A 523 29.05 5.57 -6.82
N THR A 524 29.83 5.95 -7.82
CA THR A 524 30.53 7.23 -7.87
C THR A 524 29.57 8.41 -7.89
N ALA A 525 28.52 8.32 -8.69
CA ALA A 525 27.54 9.38 -8.83
C ALA A 525 26.71 9.59 -7.55
N LEU A 526 26.33 8.53 -6.84
CA LEU A 526 25.66 8.64 -5.54
C LEU A 526 26.59 9.18 -4.45
N ALA A 527 27.89 8.79 -4.49
CA ALA A 527 28.88 9.28 -3.54
C ALA A 527 29.16 10.79 -3.71
N SER A 528 29.01 11.34 -4.92
CA SER A 528 29.21 12.76 -5.22
C SER A 528 27.99 13.66 -4.94
N LEU A 529 26.81 13.09 -4.73
CA LEU A 529 25.60 13.90 -4.44
C LEU A 529 25.76 14.86 -3.27
N PRO A 530 26.40 14.51 -2.12
CA PRO A 530 26.61 15.45 -1.04
C PRO A 530 27.46 16.68 -1.44
N GLU A 531 28.35 16.56 -2.42
CA GLU A 531 29.16 17.67 -2.92
C GLU A 531 28.34 18.64 -3.80
N ALA A 532 27.22 18.17 -4.34
CA ALA A 532 26.31 19.00 -5.14
C ALA A 532 25.43 19.89 -4.26
N ALA A 533 25.22 19.53 -3.01
CA ALA A 533 24.36 20.26 -2.09
C ALA A 533 25.15 21.30 -1.28
N GLN A 534 24.55 22.46 -1.00
CA GLN A 534 25.17 23.48 -0.13
C GLN A 534 25.33 22.98 1.31
N TYR A 535 24.36 22.22 1.80
CA TYR A 535 24.37 21.55 3.09
C TYR A 535 23.99 20.10 2.91
N ALA A 536 24.79 19.20 3.46
CA ALA A 536 24.56 17.78 3.39
C ALA A 536 24.75 17.11 4.75
N THR A 537 23.79 16.27 5.13
CA THR A 537 23.86 15.44 6.35
C THR A 537 23.78 13.98 5.97
N THR A 538 24.72 13.15 6.43
CA THR A 538 24.72 11.70 6.22
C THR A 538 24.32 10.98 7.49
N ILE A 539 23.30 10.13 7.41
CA ILE A 539 22.76 9.32 8.49
C ILE A 539 23.03 7.85 8.19
N VAL A 540 23.65 7.16 9.13
CA VAL A 540 23.87 5.70 9.06
C VAL A 540 23.14 5.06 10.23
N PRO A 541 21.96 4.44 10.02
CA PRO A 541 21.24 3.73 11.06
C PRO A 541 22.11 2.65 11.68
N GLN A 542 22.16 2.61 13.01
CA GLN A 542 22.95 1.64 13.73
C GLN A 542 22.13 0.37 14.02
N PRO A 543 22.78 -0.80 14.09
CA PRO A 543 22.13 -2.02 14.54
C PRO A 543 21.53 -1.86 15.95
N LEU A 544 20.46 -2.61 16.22
CA LEU A 544 19.83 -2.62 17.54
C LEU A 544 20.82 -3.14 18.59
N SER A 545 20.94 -2.45 19.70
CA SER A 545 21.70 -2.96 20.83
C SER A 545 20.95 -4.10 21.55
N VAL A 546 21.65 -4.96 22.27
CA VAL A 546 21.04 -6.02 23.10
C VAL A 546 19.96 -5.45 24.01
N LYS A 547 20.18 -4.25 24.58
CA LYS A 547 19.19 -3.56 25.43
C LYS A 547 17.92 -3.18 24.64
N ALA A 548 18.05 -2.79 23.37
CA ALA A 548 16.93 -2.47 22.52
C ALA A 548 16.12 -3.74 22.17
N VAL A 549 16.79 -4.83 21.84
CA VAL A 549 16.16 -6.14 21.61
C VAL A 549 15.47 -6.65 22.87
N ALA A 550 16.11 -6.54 24.04
CA ALA A 550 15.50 -6.94 25.31
C ALA A 550 14.26 -6.12 25.67
N ARG A 551 14.27 -4.81 25.37
CA ARG A 551 13.09 -3.95 25.57
C ARG A 551 11.95 -4.33 24.65
N TRP A 552 12.24 -4.64 23.40
CA TRP A 552 11.26 -5.09 22.41
C TRP A 552 10.65 -6.43 22.83
N LEU A 553 11.45 -7.44 23.19
CA LEU A 553 10.96 -8.71 23.70
C LEU A 553 10.17 -8.53 24.99
N GLY A 554 10.60 -7.62 25.87
CA GLY A 554 9.88 -7.26 27.08
C GLY A 554 8.49 -6.70 26.80
N GLY A 555 8.34 -5.91 25.73
CA GLY A 555 7.06 -5.43 25.23
C GLY A 555 6.17 -6.57 24.72
N ILE A 556 6.71 -7.50 23.92
CA ILE A 556 5.98 -8.67 23.39
C ILE A 556 5.56 -9.60 24.53
N PHE A 557 6.45 -9.88 25.48
CA PHE A 557 6.18 -10.82 26.57
C PHE A 557 5.47 -10.20 27.77
N HIS A 558 5.25 -8.87 27.74
CA HIS A 558 4.70 -8.09 28.85
C HIS A 558 5.46 -8.28 30.17
N VAL A 559 6.79 -8.39 30.09
CA VAL A 559 7.69 -8.52 31.20
C VAL A 559 8.76 -7.42 31.21
N ARG A 560 9.42 -7.20 32.32
CA ARG A 560 10.56 -6.27 32.37
C ARG A 560 11.67 -6.78 31.45
N SER A 561 12.39 -5.88 30.79
CA SER A 561 13.50 -6.20 29.88
C SER A 561 14.60 -7.06 30.47
N THR A 562 14.75 -7.06 31.81
CA THR A 562 15.68 -7.95 32.53
C THR A 562 15.28 -9.42 32.44
N GLY A 563 14.00 -9.74 32.29
CA GLY A 563 13.50 -11.13 32.17
C GLY A 563 13.67 -11.73 30.76
N THR A 564 14.12 -10.94 29.77
CA THR A 564 14.35 -11.37 28.40
C THR A 564 15.80 -11.17 27.95
N ALA A 565 16.70 -10.82 28.87
CA ALA A 565 18.09 -10.46 28.57
C ALA A 565 18.87 -11.59 27.90
N ASP A 566 18.69 -12.83 28.33
CA ASP A 566 19.40 -14.00 27.80
C ASP A 566 18.93 -14.31 26.34
N LEU A 567 17.62 -14.27 26.11
CA LEU A 567 17.05 -14.44 24.76
C LEU A 567 17.46 -13.29 23.84
N ALA A 568 17.46 -12.05 24.34
CA ALA A 568 17.88 -10.89 23.60
C ALA A 568 19.38 -10.96 23.20
N THR A 569 20.23 -11.44 24.09
CA THR A 569 21.65 -11.65 23.78
C THR A 569 21.81 -12.69 22.69
N LEU A 570 21.12 -13.81 22.81
CA LEU A 570 21.17 -14.87 21.79
C LEU A 570 20.68 -14.41 20.43
N ILE A 571 19.54 -13.70 20.39
CA ILE A 571 19.02 -13.16 19.14
C ILE A 571 20.00 -12.14 18.55
N HIS A 572 20.57 -11.27 19.37
CA HIS A 572 21.55 -10.29 18.91
C HIS A 572 22.83 -10.96 18.35
N GLU A 573 23.34 -12.00 19.02
CA GLU A 573 24.50 -12.78 18.54
C GLU A 573 24.24 -13.40 17.16
N LYS A 574 23.02 -13.91 16.91
CA LYS A 574 22.65 -14.56 15.66
C LYS A 574 22.33 -13.58 14.54
N THR A 575 21.86 -12.37 14.85
CA THR A 575 21.32 -11.41 13.87
C THR A 575 22.19 -10.17 13.67
N GLY A 576 23.25 -10.02 14.45
CA GLY A 576 24.07 -8.79 14.49
C GLY A 576 23.27 -7.54 14.88
N GLY A 577 22.08 -7.71 15.44
CA GLY A 577 21.17 -6.60 15.78
C GLY A 577 20.50 -5.95 14.57
N ASN A 578 20.57 -6.55 13.37
CA ASN A 578 19.82 -6.04 12.22
C ASN A 578 18.31 -6.18 12.49
N PRO A 579 17.54 -5.08 12.48
CA PRO A 579 16.14 -5.09 12.90
C PRO A 579 15.26 -6.08 12.12
N LEU A 580 15.40 -6.16 10.82
CA LEU A 580 14.64 -7.10 9.98
C LEU A 580 15.01 -8.54 10.34
N PHE A 581 16.30 -8.82 10.51
CA PHE A 581 16.75 -10.15 10.84
C PHE A 581 16.32 -10.55 12.28
N VAL A 582 16.31 -9.61 13.23
CA VAL A 582 15.77 -9.82 14.57
C VAL A 582 14.30 -10.26 14.52
N GLN A 583 13.48 -9.59 13.70
CA GLN A 583 12.07 -9.93 13.56
C GLN A 583 11.86 -11.30 12.91
N GLU A 584 12.51 -11.56 11.78
CA GLU A 584 12.35 -12.82 11.05
C GLU A 584 12.91 -14.01 11.85
N PHE A 585 14.05 -13.84 12.52
CA PHE A 585 14.59 -14.85 13.40
C PHE A 585 13.66 -15.15 14.57
N PHE A 586 13.11 -14.11 15.20
CA PHE A 586 12.17 -14.29 16.31
C PHE A 586 10.88 -14.98 15.84
N ARG A 587 10.35 -14.58 14.67
CA ARG A 587 9.18 -15.25 14.06
C ARG A 587 9.48 -16.74 13.86
N ARG A 588 10.62 -17.07 13.30
CA ARG A 588 11.00 -18.46 13.04
C ARG A 588 11.08 -19.31 14.31
N ILE A 589 11.70 -18.82 15.39
CA ILE A 589 11.76 -19.58 16.64
C ILE A 589 10.39 -19.73 17.32
N VAL A 590 9.45 -18.85 17.03
CA VAL A 590 8.05 -18.97 17.45
C VAL A 590 7.33 -20.04 16.64
N ASP A 591 7.45 -20.00 15.30
CA ASP A 591 6.83 -20.96 14.38
C ASP A 591 7.36 -22.39 14.63
N ASP A 592 8.63 -22.50 14.94
CA ASP A 592 9.27 -23.76 15.35
C ASP A 592 8.86 -24.26 16.75
N GLY A 593 8.00 -23.53 17.45
CA GLY A 593 7.50 -23.89 18.78
C GLY A 593 8.57 -23.79 19.90
N LEU A 594 9.69 -23.11 19.66
CA LEU A 594 10.76 -22.92 20.66
C LEU A 594 10.46 -21.77 21.64
N VAL A 595 9.47 -20.94 21.31
CA VAL A 595 8.90 -19.90 22.17
C VAL A 595 7.41 -20.15 22.28
N VAL A 596 6.91 -20.50 23.45
CA VAL A 596 5.53 -20.91 23.68
C VAL A 596 4.91 -20.14 24.84
N HIS A 597 3.68 -19.68 24.67
CA HIS A 597 2.90 -19.09 25.76
C HIS A 597 2.19 -20.17 26.57
N ASN A 598 2.52 -20.31 27.83
CA ASN A 598 1.81 -21.20 28.75
C ASN A 598 0.51 -20.53 29.22
N LYS A 599 -0.63 -20.95 28.65
CA LYS A 599 -1.95 -20.39 28.95
C LYS A 599 -2.35 -20.52 30.43
N TYR A 600 -1.85 -21.55 31.14
CA TYR A 600 -2.20 -21.79 32.54
C TYR A 600 -1.41 -20.88 33.51
N GLN A 601 -0.17 -20.55 33.18
CA GLN A 601 0.68 -19.71 33.99
C GLN A 601 0.71 -18.25 33.53
N GLY A 602 0.17 -17.94 32.33
CA GLY A 602 0.23 -16.62 31.73
C GLY A 602 1.67 -16.14 31.45
N LYS A 603 2.60 -17.06 31.23
CA LYS A 603 4.02 -16.77 31.02
C LYS A 603 4.54 -17.36 29.72
N TRP A 604 5.50 -16.69 29.13
CA TRP A 604 6.24 -17.18 27.99
C TRP A 604 7.38 -18.10 28.45
N HIS A 605 7.52 -19.24 27.79
CA HIS A 605 8.63 -20.17 27.94
C HIS A 605 9.42 -20.26 26.66
N TYR A 606 10.75 -20.30 26.76
CA TYR A 606 11.65 -20.46 25.62
C TYR A 606 12.83 -21.36 25.99
N ASP A 607 13.26 -22.17 25.05
CA ASP A 607 14.39 -23.08 25.23
C ASP A 607 15.64 -22.53 24.55
N LEU A 608 16.50 -21.88 25.33
CA LEU A 608 17.74 -21.28 24.83
C LEU A 608 18.71 -22.31 24.25
N GLN A 609 18.73 -23.54 24.77
CA GLN A 609 19.66 -24.57 24.29
C GLN A 609 19.18 -25.08 22.91
N ALA A 610 17.90 -25.35 22.79
CA ALA A 610 17.29 -25.74 21.52
C ALA A 610 17.44 -24.66 20.43
N ILE A 611 17.26 -23.37 20.79
CA ILE A 611 17.45 -22.25 19.87
C ILE A 611 18.94 -22.14 19.44
N ARG A 612 19.89 -22.34 20.35
CA ARG A 612 21.33 -22.34 20.02
C ARG A 612 21.74 -23.51 19.14
N ALA A 613 21.19 -24.69 19.39
CA ALA A 613 21.52 -25.91 18.67
C ALA A 613 21.06 -25.90 17.20
N ARG A 614 20.05 -25.10 16.86
CA ARG A 614 19.60 -24.95 15.48
C ARG A 614 20.53 -24.01 14.71
N HIS A 615 21.03 -24.50 13.60
CA HIS A 615 21.84 -23.73 12.64
C HIS A 615 20.92 -22.88 11.75
N TYR A 616 20.52 -21.72 12.25
CA TYR A 616 19.89 -20.74 11.39
C TYR A 616 20.97 -19.98 10.59
N THR A 617 20.71 -19.76 9.34
CA THR A 617 21.64 -19.04 8.44
C THR A 617 21.75 -17.56 8.82
N GLU A 618 22.94 -16.99 8.67
CA GLU A 618 23.21 -15.57 8.96
C GLU A 618 22.61 -14.59 7.93
N ASN A 619 21.85 -15.11 6.95
CA ASN A 619 21.29 -14.30 5.87
C ASN A 619 19.76 -14.35 5.86
N VAL A 620 19.12 -13.18 5.92
CA VAL A 620 17.66 -13.02 5.88
C VAL A 620 17.05 -13.65 4.63
N VAL A 621 17.68 -13.50 3.46
CA VAL A 621 17.18 -14.07 2.19
C VAL A 621 17.13 -15.59 2.27
N THR A 622 18.12 -16.22 2.90
CA THR A 622 18.16 -17.68 3.04
C THR A 622 17.07 -18.17 3.99
N LEU A 623 16.80 -17.45 5.09
CA LEU A 623 15.69 -17.76 5.98
C LEU A 623 14.34 -17.70 5.28
N VAL A 624 14.12 -16.65 4.52
CA VAL A 624 12.88 -16.50 3.72
C VAL A 624 12.80 -17.56 2.65
N LEU A 625 13.91 -17.91 1.99
CA LEU A 625 13.96 -19.01 1.01
C LEU A 625 13.58 -20.36 1.62
N GLU A 626 14.05 -20.65 2.84
CA GLU A 626 13.66 -21.86 3.56
C GLU A 626 12.16 -21.89 3.84
N GLN A 627 11.61 -20.77 4.32
CA GLN A 627 10.19 -20.63 4.56
C GLN A 627 9.36 -20.79 3.27
N LEU A 628 9.82 -20.20 2.16
CA LEU A 628 9.17 -20.36 0.86
C LEU A 628 9.20 -21.80 0.36
N LYS A 629 10.29 -22.54 0.60
CA LYS A 629 10.42 -23.97 0.21
C LYS A 629 9.45 -24.88 0.98
N GLU A 630 9.06 -24.50 2.18
CA GLU A 630 8.06 -25.25 2.99
C GLU A 630 6.61 -25.03 2.49
N MET A 631 6.38 -24.03 1.64
CA MET A 631 5.05 -23.73 1.09
C MET A 631 4.64 -24.69 -0.02
N PRO A 632 3.32 -24.82 -0.28
CA PRO A 632 2.80 -25.59 -1.41
C PRO A 632 3.42 -25.13 -2.74
N ASP A 633 3.67 -26.07 -3.65
CA ASP A 633 4.28 -25.79 -4.96
C ASP A 633 3.53 -24.72 -5.76
N GLU A 634 2.21 -24.74 -5.67
CA GLU A 634 1.34 -23.77 -6.33
C GLU A 634 1.54 -22.36 -5.79
N THR A 635 1.62 -22.21 -4.46
CA THR A 635 1.92 -20.93 -3.79
C THR A 635 3.29 -20.40 -4.21
N ARG A 636 4.31 -21.27 -4.25
CA ARG A 636 5.68 -20.90 -4.64
C ARG A 636 5.74 -20.38 -6.07
N ARG A 637 5.11 -21.07 -7.02
CA ARG A 637 5.06 -20.64 -8.43
C ARG A 637 4.36 -19.31 -8.60
N LEU A 638 3.25 -19.09 -7.88
CA LEU A 638 2.54 -17.81 -7.92
C LEU A 638 3.37 -16.67 -7.32
N LEU A 639 4.05 -16.91 -6.20
CA LEU A 639 4.95 -15.90 -5.62
C LEU A 639 6.10 -15.55 -6.56
N GLY A 640 6.68 -16.54 -7.27
CA GLY A 640 7.65 -16.29 -8.32
C GLY A 640 7.09 -15.45 -9.46
N SER A 641 5.87 -15.75 -9.92
CA SER A 641 5.19 -14.96 -10.96
C SER A 641 4.93 -13.53 -10.51
N ILE A 642 4.50 -13.32 -9.27
CA ILE A 642 4.31 -12.01 -8.67
C ILE A 642 5.65 -11.27 -8.59
N ALA A 643 6.72 -11.93 -8.16
CA ALA A 643 8.03 -11.33 -8.04
C ALA A 643 8.60 -10.83 -9.39
N CYS A 644 8.27 -11.55 -10.48
CA CYS A 644 8.62 -11.14 -11.84
C CYS A 644 7.84 -9.89 -12.32
N LEU A 645 6.61 -9.69 -11.82
CA LEU A 645 5.76 -8.56 -12.18
C LEU A 645 6.09 -7.28 -11.42
N GLY A 646 6.67 -7.39 -10.24
CA GLY A 646 7.06 -6.27 -9.38
C GLY A 646 6.72 -6.46 -7.91
N CYS A 647 7.24 -5.58 -7.06
CA CYS A 647 6.97 -5.61 -5.61
C CYS A 647 5.50 -5.34 -5.28
N THR A 648 4.84 -4.55 -6.11
CA THR A 648 3.41 -4.24 -6.03
C THR A 648 2.79 -4.33 -7.41
N GLY A 649 1.52 -4.68 -7.51
CA GLY A 649 0.83 -4.71 -8.80
C GLY A 649 -0.66 -5.01 -8.69
N GLU A 650 -1.33 -4.89 -9.83
CA GLU A 650 -2.76 -5.17 -9.94
C GLU A 650 -3.03 -6.67 -10.02
N LEU A 651 -4.00 -7.14 -9.24
CA LEU A 651 -4.42 -8.54 -9.26
C LEU A 651 -4.96 -8.96 -10.62
N GLU A 652 -5.62 -8.05 -11.34
CA GLU A 652 -6.15 -8.33 -12.69
C GLU A 652 -5.02 -8.65 -13.69
N MET A 653 -3.92 -7.90 -13.63
CA MET A 653 -2.74 -8.19 -14.47
C MET A 653 -2.15 -9.56 -14.14
N LEU A 654 -2.04 -9.90 -12.86
CA LEU A 654 -1.59 -11.23 -12.43
C LEU A 654 -2.51 -12.33 -12.95
N CYS A 655 -3.85 -12.16 -12.86
CA CYS A 655 -4.82 -13.10 -13.40
C CYS A 655 -4.60 -13.35 -14.90
N ARG A 656 -4.35 -12.30 -15.66
CA ARG A 656 -4.10 -12.38 -17.11
C ARG A 656 -2.77 -13.07 -17.43
N VAL A 657 -1.71 -12.79 -16.67
CA VAL A 657 -0.39 -13.40 -16.87
C VAL A 657 -0.40 -14.89 -16.53
N VAL A 658 -1.06 -15.26 -15.43
CA VAL A 658 -1.11 -16.65 -14.96
C VAL A 658 -2.23 -17.46 -15.62
N GLY A 659 -3.23 -16.80 -16.23
CA GLY A 659 -4.37 -17.44 -16.89
C GLY A 659 -5.38 -18.06 -15.90
N ARG A 660 -5.50 -17.51 -14.69
CA ARG A 660 -6.38 -17.99 -13.62
C ARG A 660 -7.32 -16.90 -13.11
N SER A 661 -8.43 -17.32 -12.52
CA SER A 661 -9.36 -16.39 -11.89
C SER A 661 -8.79 -15.78 -10.59
N ALA A 662 -9.26 -14.60 -10.23
CA ALA A 662 -8.87 -13.94 -8.98
C ALA A 662 -9.17 -14.79 -7.73
N ALA A 663 -10.23 -15.61 -7.76
CA ALA A 663 -10.58 -16.50 -6.66
C ALA A 663 -9.56 -17.63 -6.47
N GLU A 664 -9.12 -18.27 -7.56
CA GLU A 664 -8.10 -19.32 -7.53
C GLU A 664 -6.74 -18.79 -7.07
N ILE A 665 -6.34 -17.61 -7.57
CA ILE A 665 -5.08 -16.98 -7.16
C ILE A 665 -5.10 -16.63 -5.68
N ARG A 666 -6.18 -16.07 -5.18
CA ARG A 666 -6.33 -15.76 -3.75
C ARG A 666 -6.26 -17.02 -2.88
N TYR A 667 -6.92 -18.09 -3.31
CA TYR A 667 -6.87 -19.37 -2.61
C TYR A 667 -5.44 -19.91 -2.54
N ALA A 668 -4.75 -19.95 -3.67
CA ALA A 668 -3.39 -20.47 -3.74
C ALA A 668 -2.34 -19.58 -3.03
N LEU A 669 -2.57 -18.27 -2.92
CA LEU A 669 -1.69 -17.35 -2.17
C LEU A 669 -2.01 -17.29 -0.67
N HIS A 670 -3.08 -17.93 -0.21
CA HIS A 670 -3.47 -17.92 1.19
C HIS A 670 -2.33 -18.28 2.17
N PRO A 671 -1.52 -19.34 1.94
CA PRO A 671 -0.40 -19.67 2.82
C PRO A 671 0.61 -18.52 2.96
N ALA A 672 0.89 -17.82 1.86
CA ALA A 672 1.84 -16.69 1.85
C ALA A 672 1.28 -15.44 2.54
N VAL A 673 -0.03 -15.19 2.44
CA VAL A 673 -0.72 -14.10 3.15
C VAL A 673 -0.73 -14.38 4.66
N THR A 674 -1.02 -15.63 5.05
CA THR A 674 -1.01 -16.06 6.48
C THR A 674 0.38 -15.94 7.08
N ALA A 675 1.42 -16.29 6.31
CA ALA A 675 2.81 -16.12 6.71
C ALA A 675 3.30 -14.65 6.65
N GLN A 676 2.42 -13.71 6.31
CA GLN A 676 2.73 -12.27 6.18
C GLN A 676 3.86 -11.96 5.19
N LEU A 677 4.05 -12.77 4.16
CA LEU A 677 5.03 -12.53 3.10
C LEU A 677 4.49 -11.62 2.01
N ILE A 678 3.18 -11.64 1.82
CA ILE A 678 2.48 -10.81 0.83
C ILE A 678 1.19 -10.25 1.43
N VAL A 679 0.87 -9.03 1.05
CA VAL A 679 -0.44 -8.42 1.30
C VAL A 679 -1.25 -8.51 0.03
N LEU A 680 -2.48 -8.98 0.12
CA LEU A 680 -3.37 -9.14 -1.01
C LEU A 680 -4.70 -8.42 -0.72
N THR A 681 -5.06 -7.47 -1.59
CA THR A 681 -6.34 -6.77 -1.57
C THR A 681 -7.25 -7.28 -2.69
N GLU A 682 -8.45 -6.70 -2.85
CA GLU A 682 -9.31 -7.07 -3.99
C GLU A 682 -8.70 -6.74 -5.35
N LYS A 683 -7.92 -5.68 -5.43
CA LYS A 683 -7.40 -5.16 -6.70
C LYS A 683 -5.90 -5.28 -6.84
N GLU A 684 -5.18 -5.32 -5.73
CA GLU A 684 -3.73 -5.19 -5.72
C GLU A 684 -3.06 -6.24 -4.84
N TYR A 685 -1.82 -6.52 -5.13
CA TYR A 685 -0.90 -7.28 -4.28
C TYR A 685 0.34 -6.45 -3.94
N ALA A 686 0.98 -6.77 -2.81
CA ALA A 686 2.26 -6.19 -2.43
C ALA A 686 3.08 -7.18 -1.61
N PHE A 687 4.36 -7.32 -1.89
CA PHE A 687 5.28 -7.99 -0.98
C PHE A 687 5.45 -7.16 0.28
N THR A 688 5.53 -7.81 1.43
CA THR A 688 5.76 -7.13 2.71
C THR A 688 7.18 -6.55 2.82
N HIS A 689 8.13 -7.16 2.12
CA HIS A 689 9.52 -6.73 2.09
C HIS A 689 10.22 -7.14 0.78
N ASP A 690 11.14 -6.29 0.28
CA ASP A 690 11.88 -6.54 -0.97
C ASP A 690 12.68 -7.86 -0.93
N ARG A 691 13.13 -8.30 0.26
CA ARG A 691 13.83 -9.58 0.43
C ARG A 691 12.94 -10.79 0.19
N VAL A 692 11.65 -10.68 0.45
CA VAL A 692 10.68 -11.72 0.13
C VAL A 692 10.52 -11.84 -1.38
N GLN A 693 10.45 -10.70 -2.09
CA GLN A 693 10.42 -10.67 -3.55
C GLN A 693 11.70 -11.27 -4.14
N GLU A 694 12.87 -10.87 -3.64
CA GLU A 694 14.17 -11.40 -4.07
C GLU A 694 14.23 -12.94 -3.90
N ALA A 695 13.81 -13.44 -2.73
CA ALA A 695 13.75 -14.88 -2.47
C ALA A 695 12.74 -15.59 -3.37
N ALA A 696 11.56 -15.03 -3.59
CA ALA A 696 10.54 -15.59 -4.46
C ALA A 696 11.00 -15.62 -5.93
N PHE A 697 11.67 -14.57 -6.41
CA PHE A 697 12.24 -14.50 -7.75
C PHE A 697 13.35 -15.54 -7.97
N ALA A 698 14.16 -15.80 -6.93
CA ALA A 698 15.23 -16.80 -6.98
C ALA A 698 14.71 -18.25 -7.05
N LEU A 699 13.44 -18.51 -6.76
CA LEU A 699 12.82 -19.84 -6.88
C LEU A 699 12.50 -20.23 -8.31
N LEU A 700 12.38 -19.27 -9.23
CA LEU A 700 12.09 -19.53 -10.64
C LEU A 700 13.35 -19.95 -11.39
N ASP A 701 13.22 -20.92 -12.28
CA ASP A 701 14.27 -21.22 -13.24
C ASP A 701 14.32 -20.18 -14.37
N GLU A 702 15.42 -20.13 -15.12
CA GLU A 702 15.61 -19.13 -16.18
C GLU A 702 14.59 -19.27 -17.32
N GLY A 703 14.11 -20.48 -17.60
CA GLY A 703 13.08 -20.72 -18.60
C GLY A 703 11.72 -20.19 -18.16
N GLU A 704 11.36 -20.40 -16.90
CA GLU A 704 10.13 -19.87 -16.30
C GLU A 704 10.14 -18.33 -16.26
N LYS A 705 11.28 -17.73 -15.87
CA LYS A 705 11.45 -16.27 -15.88
C LYS A 705 11.24 -15.69 -17.27
N SER A 706 11.91 -16.25 -18.27
CA SER A 706 11.84 -15.79 -19.66
C SER A 706 10.41 -15.92 -20.21
N HIS A 707 9.71 -17.00 -19.90
CA HIS A 707 8.32 -17.20 -20.32
C HIS A 707 7.36 -16.20 -19.68
N LEU A 708 7.51 -15.95 -18.38
CA LEU A 708 6.71 -14.95 -17.67
C LEU A 708 6.96 -13.54 -18.21
N HIS A 709 8.23 -13.18 -18.46
CA HIS A 709 8.58 -11.91 -19.07
C HIS A 709 7.95 -11.77 -20.46
N LEU A 710 7.99 -12.81 -21.30
CA LEU A 710 7.40 -12.77 -22.63
C LEU A 710 5.87 -12.59 -22.60
N THR A 711 5.20 -13.32 -21.72
CA THR A 711 3.75 -13.22 -21.53
C THR A 711 3.38 -11.82 -21.06
N THR A 712 4.08 -11.31 -20.06
CA THR A 712 3.88 -9.96 -19.52
C THR A 712 4.14 -8.88 -20.56
N ALA A 713 5.24 -8.99 -21.33
CA ALA A 713 5.55 -8.09 -22.43
C ALA A 713 4.42 -8.01 -23.45
N SER A 714 3.84 -9.16 -23.83
CA SER A 714 2.76 -9.23 -24.79
C SER A 714 1.50 -8.53 -24.30
N LEU A 715 1.11 -8.78 -23.05
CA LEU A 715 -0.06 -8.15 -22.41
C LEU A 715 0.10 -6.64 -22.25
N LEU A 716 1.28 -6.20 -21.80
CA LEU A 716 1.59 -4.77 -21.64
C LEU A 716 1.64 -4.05 -22.99
N ALA A 717 2.18 -4.70 -24.02
CA ALA A 717 2.20 -4.15 -25.38
C ALA A 717 0.79 -3.97 -25.97
N ASP A 718 -0.14 -4.86 -25.65
CA ASP A 718 -1.55 -4.71 -26.06
C ASP A 718 -2.24 -3.58 -25.28
N ALA A 719 -2.01 -3.48 -23.99
CA ALA A 719 -2.54 -2.39 -23.17
C ALA A 719 -1.96 -1.02 -23.57
N ALA A 720 -0.67 -0.93 -23.90
CA ALA A 720 -0.01 0.30 -24.34
C ALA A 720 -0.57 0.86 -25.64
N ARG A 721 -1.18 0.03 -26.51
CA ARG A 721 -1.86 0.49 -27.73
C ARG A 721 -3.20 1.16 -27.44
N GLN A 722 -3.84 0.80 -26.34
CA GLN A 722 -5.17 1.31 -25.97
C GLN A 722 -5.08 2.57 -25.10
N THR A 723 -3.95 2.80 -24.47
CA THR A 723 -3.73 3.87 -23.50
C THR A 723 -2.62 4.81 -23.98
N ALA A 724 -2.82 6.10 -23.93
CA ALA A 724 -1.81 7.10 -24.32
C ALA A 724 -0.60 7.22 -23.35
N GLY A 725 -0.52 6.39 -22.31
CA GLY A 725 0.51 6.45 -21.27
C GLY A 725 1.86 5.89 -21.72
N ASN A 726 2.94 6.56 -21.31
CA ASN A 726 4.31 6.11 -21.59
C ASN A 726 4.76 4.93 -20.71
N GLU A 727 4.18 4.79 -19.53
CA GLU A 727 4.60 3.80 -18.52
C GLU A 727 4.49 2.36 -19.02
N LEU A 728 3.34 2.00 -19.60
CA LEU A 728 3.10 0.65 -20.12
C LEU A 728 4.05 0.28 -21.25
N LEU A 729 4.41 1.26 -22.11
CA LEU A 729 5.36 1.07 -23.20
C LEU A 729 6.75 0.70 -22.67
N PHE A 730 7.27 1.47 -21.73
CA PHE A 730 8.60 1.23 -21.17
C PHE A 730 8.66 -0.09 -20.39
N ARG A 731 7.62 -0.39 -19.60
CA ARG A 731 7.50 -1.67 -18.92
C ARG A 731 7.46 -2.85 -19.89
N ALA A 732 6.73 -2.73 -20.99
CA ALA A 732 6.69 -3.76 -22.02
C ALA A 732 8.08 -4.04 -22.59
N VAL A 733 8.83 -2.98 -22.96
CA VAL A 733 10.17 -3.13 -23.55
C VAL A 733 11.17 -3.72 -22.57
N HIS A 734 11.08 -3.39 -21.28
CA HIS A 734 11.90 -4.03 -20.25
C HIS A 734 11.68 -5.56 -20.22
N HIS A 735 10.42 -5.99 -20.18
CA HIS A 735 10.12 -7.42 -20.20
C HIS A 735 10.53 -8.07 -21.54
N VAL A 736 10.50 -7.33 -22.66
CA VAL A 736 11.07 -7.80 -23.93
C VAL A 736 12.56 -8.03 -23.81
N SER A 737 13.31 -7.10 -23.21
CA SER A 737 14.78 -7.24 -23.06
C SER A 737 15.17 -8.43 -22.17
N ALA A 738 14.33 -8.76 -21.17
CA ALA A 738 14.55 -9.91 -20.31
C ALA A 738 14.15 -11.26 -20.95
N ALA A 739 13.41 -11.24 -22.06
CA ALA A 739 12.89 -12.43 -22.72
C ALA A 739 13.46 -12.64 -24.15
N LEU A 740 14.53 -11.94 -24.54
CA LEU A 740 15.05 -11.92 -25.91
C LEU A 740 15.26 -13.32 -26.50
N ASP A 741 15.81 -14.24 -25.72
CA ASP A 741 16.14 -15.60 -26.15
C ASP A 741 14.90 -16.46 -26.46
N CYS A 742 13.75 -16.13 -25.88
CA CYS A 742 12.50 -16.87 -26.04
C CYS A 742 11.60 -16.35 -27.15
N ILE A 743 11.93 -15.22 -27.77
CA ILE A 743 11.10 -14.60 -28.81
C ILE A 743 11.41 -15.24 -30.15
N GLN A 744 10.64 -16.26 -30.56
CA GLN A 744 10.90 -17.04 -31.78
C GLN A 744 10.14 -16.58 -33.02
N PRO A 745 8.81 -16.31 -32.98
CA PRO A 745 8.04 -16.00 -34.21
C PRO A 745 8.43 -14.64 -34.81
N ALA A 746 8.68 -14.60 -36.12
CA ALA A 746 9.06 -13.37 -36.85
C ALA A 746 8.07 -12.21 -36.64
N PRO A 747 6.71 -12.41 -36.67
CA PRO A 747 5.77 -11.33 -36.41
C PRO A 747 5.89 -10.73 -35.00
N GLN A 748 6.21 -11.55 -33.99
CA GLN A 748 6.38 -11.08 -32.63
C GLN A 748 7.69 -10.29 -32.46
N ARG A 749 8.79 -10.74 -33.09
CA ARG A 749 10.04 -9.99 -33.14
C ARG A 749 9.85 -8.62 -33.79
N GLN A 750 9.16 -8.56 -34.91
CA GLN A 750 8.83 -7.31 -35.59
C GLN A 750 8.06 -6.36 -34.68
N ARG A 751 6.99 -6.87 -34.06
CA ARG A 751 6.17 -6.08 -33.14
C ARG A 751 7.00 -5.48 -31.98
N PHE A 752 7.82 -6.29 -31.35
CA PHE A 752 8.64 -5.83 -30.22
C PHE A 752 9.77 -4.90 -30.65
N ARG A 753 10.32 -5.08 -31.86
CA ARG A 753 11.28 -4.17 -32.46
C ARG A 753 10.70 -2.77 -32.67
N GLU A 754 9.49 -2.70 -33.22
CA GLU A 754 8.76 -1.44 -33.40
C GLU A 754 8.46 -0.77 -32.05
N LEU A 755 8.05 -1.56 -31.07
CA LEU A 755 7.76 -1.09 -29.70
C LEU A 755 9.02 -0.51 -29.04
N SER A 756 10.16 -1.20 -29.18
CA SER A 756 11.45 -0.76 -28.63
C SER A 756 11.93 0.54 -29.27
N LEU A 757 11.76 0.70 -30.59
CA LEU A 757 12.07 1.96 -31.28
C LEU A 757 11.16 3.11 -30.80
N GLN A 758 9.86 2.84 -30.58
CA GLN A 758 8.95 3.85 -30.03
C GLN A 758 9.38 4.28 -28.62
N ALA A 759 9.77 3.33 -27.77
CA ALA A 759 10.29 3.61 -26.43
C ALA A 759 11.57 4.45 -26.50
N ALA A 760 12.53 4.09 -27.37
CA ALA A 760 13.76 4.84 -27.58
C ALA A 760 13.50 6.30 -27.96
N ARG A 761 12.58 6.54 -28.91
CA ARG A 761 12.19 7.88 -29.32
C ARG A 761 11.55 8.69 -28.19
N ARG A 762 10.70 8.05 -27.38
CA ARG A 762 10.08 8.73 -26.24
C ARG A 762 11.09 9.07 -25.15
N ALA A 763 12.01 8.16 -24.80
CA ALA A 763 13.08 8.41 -23.85
C ALA A 763 14.00 9.54 -24.34
N LYS A 764 14.35 9.56 -25.63
CA LYS A 764 15.14 10.64 -26.26
C LYS A 764 14.45 12.02 -26.14
N ARG A 765 13.12 12.10 -26.31
CA ARG A 765 12.36 13.35 -26.15
C ARG A 765 12.42 13.93 -24.74
N THR A 766 12.51 13.08 -23.73
CA THR A 766 12.67 13.52 -22.33
C THR A 766 14.12 13.73 -21.93
N GLY A 767 15.09 13.47 -22.84
CA GLY A 767 16.52 13.64 -22.60
C GLY A 767 17.19 12.47 -21.87
N ASP A 768 16.51 11.33 -21.70
CA ASP A 768 17.10 10.09 -21.20
C ASP A 768 17.72 9.29 -22.35
N TYR A 769 18.91 9.74 -22.76
CA TYR A 769 19.63 9.15 -23.89
C TYR A 769 20.20 7.76 -23.56
N LEU A 770 20.51 7.47 -22.30
CA LEU A 770 21.04 6.16 -21.89
C LEU A 770 19.97 5.07 -21.98
N SER A 771 18.79 5.32 -21.46
CA SER A 771 17.66 4.41 -21.65
C SER A 771 17.27 4.27 -23.11
N ALA A 772 17.32 5.36 -23.90
CA ALA A 772 17.08 5.31 -25.34
C ALA A 772 18.05 4.38 -26.04
N LEU A 773 19.35 4.44 -25.72
CA LEU A 773 20.37 3.53 -26.25
C LEU A 773 20.10 2.07 -25.87
N SER A 774 19.72 1.80 -24.63
CA SER A 774 19.36 0.45 -24.19
C SER A 774 18.17 -0.11 -24.98
N TYR A 775 17.15 0.70 -25.24
CA TYR A 775 15.99 0.28 -26.04
C TYR A 775 16.36 0.07 -27.53
N ILE A 776 17.28 0.85 -28.07
CA ILE A 776 17.83 0.64 -29.42
C ILE A 776 18.59 -0.68 -29.50
N GLN A 777 19.39 -1.00 -28.47
CA GLN A 777 20.10 -2.29 -28.38
C GLN A 777 19.11 -3.46 -28.32
N THR A 778 18.04 -3.35 -27.54
CA THR A 778 16.97 -4.34 -27.49
C THR A 778 16.31 -4.53 -28.86
N ALA A 779 16.01 -3.43 -29.56
CA ALA A 779 15.46 -3.47 -30.92
C ALA A 779 16.43 -4.15 -31.92
N ARG A 780 17.73 -3.92 -31.78
CA ARG A 780 18.77 -4.52 -32.62
C ARG A 780 18.92 -6.02 -32.36
N ALA A 781 18.88 -6.45 -31.09
CA ALA A 781 18.95 -7.86 -30.70
C ALA A 781 17.78 -8.71 -31.24
N LEU A 782 16.62 -8.10 -31.48
CA LEU A 782 15.47 -8.77 -32.10
C LEU A 782 15.65 -9.08 -33.59
N GLY A 783 16.76 -8.62 -34.22
CA GLY A 783 17.12 -8.90 -35.59
C GLY A 783 16.32 -8.11 -36.61
N ASN A 784 16.66 -8.31 -37.88
CA ASN A 784 16.07 -7.54 -39.01
C ASN A 784 14.71 -8.13 -39.37
N ALA A 785 13.65 -7.68 -38.73
CA ALA A 785 12.27 -8.13 -38.99
C ALA A 785 11.36 -6.91 -39.19
N GLY A 786 10.78 -6.79 -40.39
CA GLY A 786 9.73 -5.83 -40.67
C GLY A 786 10.19 -4.43 -41.10
N PRO A 787 9.32 -3.37 -40.97
CA PRO A 787 9.56 -2.05 -41.55
C PRO A 787 10.61 -1.22 -40.80
N VAL A 788 11.01 -1.62 -39.59
CA VAL A 788 12.08 -0.95 -38.86
C VAL A 788 13.43 -1.39 -39.41
N SER A 789 14.04 -0.55 -40.23
CA SER A 789 15.38 -0.81 -40.78
C SER A 789 16.46 -0.57 -39.75
N ASP A 790 17.63 -1.20 -39.93
CA ASP A 790 18.82 -0.94 -39.10
C ASP A 790 19.26 0.52 -39.22
N PHE A 791 19.08 1.15 -40.37
CA PHE A 791 19.36 2.59 -40.52
C PHE A 791 18.51 3.50 -39.65
N MET A 792 17.25 3.16 -39.40
CA MET A 792 16.42 3.91 -38.46
C MET A 792 16.95 3.80 -37.03
N LEU A 793 17.50 2.65 -36.65
CA LEU A 793 18.12 2.47 -35.34
C LEU A 793 19.45 3.22 -35.27
N ASP A 794 20.26 3.17 -36.35
CA ASP A 794 21.57 3.85 -36.41
C ASP A 794 21.42 5.37 -36.30
N ILE A 795 20.41 5.98 -36.93
CA ILE A 795 20.17 7.43 -36.80
C ILE A 795 19.70 7.84 -35.43
N GLU A 796 18.85 7.01 -34.79
CA GLU A 796 18.42 7.28 -33.41
C GLU A 796 19.58 7.10 -32.43
N GLU A 797 20.45 6.08 -32.63
CA GLU A 797 21.68 5.88 -31.86
C GLU A 797 22.61 7.07 -32.02
N ALA A 798 22.90 7.48 -33.27
CA ALA A 798 23.76 8.64 -33.54
C ALA A 798 23.24 9.91 -32.85
N GLY A 799 21.94 10.14 -32.85
CA GLY A 799 21.35 11.27 -32.15
C GLY A 799 21.47 11.21 -30.62
N CYS A 800 21.40 10.03 -30.02
CA CYS A 800 21.65 9.84 -28.60
C CYS A 800 23.12 10.03 -28.23
N GLU A 801 24.06 9.45 -29.01
CA GLU A 801 25.51 9.58 -28.82
C GLU A 801 25.96 11.05 -28.96
N PHE A 802 25.40 11.78 -29.92
CA PHE A 802 25.64 13.21 -30.07
C PHE A 802 25.20 14.01 -28.83
N ALA A 803 24.02 13.73 -28.30
CA ALA A 803 23.51 14.41 -27.11
C ALA A 803 24.32 14.07 -25.85
N LEU A 804 24.94 12.89 -25.80
CA LEU A 804 25.86 12.50 -24.72
C LEU A 804 27.26 13.10 -24.88
N GLY A 805 27.56 13.72 -26.03
CA GLY A 805 28.87 14.34 -26.31
C GLY A 805 29.89 13.38 -26.89
N HIS A 806 29.51 12.18 -27.30
CA HIS A 806 30.38 11.16 -27.89
C HIS A 806 30.56 11.44 -29.40
N LEU A 807 31.18 12.59 -29.74
CA LEU A 807 31.24 13.14 -31.11
C LEU A 807 31.89 12.22 -32.13
N GLU A 808 32.97 11.51 -31.75
CA GLU A 808 33.66 10.56 -32.65
C GLU A 808 32.80 9.36 -33.02
N ARG A 809 32.07 8.82 -32.07
CA ARG A 809 31.12 7.70 -32.28
C ARG A 809 29.93 8.15 -33.14
N THR A 810 29.39 9.35 -32.86
CA THR A 810 28.35 9.98 -33.68
C THR A 810 28.80 10.12 -35.14
N ARG A 811 30.02 10.64 -35.36
CA ARG A 811 30.63 10.78 -36.69
C ARG A 811 30.71 9.45 -37.42
N ALA A 812 31.26 8.40 -36.75
CA ALA A 812 31.41 7.08 -37.35
C ALA A 812 30.06 6.48 -37.77
N LEU A 813 28.99 6.66 -36.94
CA LEU A 813 27.66 6.22 -37.28
C LEU A 813 27.09 7.01 -38.46
N CYS A 814 27.24 8.33 -38.48
CA CYS A 814 26.77 9.18 -39.58
C CYS A 814 27.48 8.81 -40.90
N ASP A 815 28.79 8.63 -40.88
CA ASP A 815 29.56 8.23 -42.06
C ASP A 815 29.14 6.85 -42.61
N ALA A 816 28.85 5.88 -41.72
CA ALA A 816 28.31 4.58 -42.08
C ALA A 816 26.91 4.67 -42.73
N ILE A 817 26.01 5.50 -42.19
CA ILE A 817 24.66 5.73 -42.75
C ILE A 817 24.78 6.39 -44.14
N LEU A 818 25.61 7.40 -44.27
CA LEU A 818 25.80 8.13 -45.53
C LEU A 818 26.42 7.28 -46.63
N GLY A 819 27.36 6.37 -46.29
CA GLY A 819 28.00 5.43 -47.20
C GLY A 819 27.12 4.23 -47.62
N SER A 820 26.01 4.02 -46.96
CA SER A 820 25.16 2.83 -47.19
C SER A 820 24.07 3.09 -48.23
N PRO A 821 23.40 2.07 -48.79
CA PRO A 821 22.28 2.19 -49.72
C PRO A 821 20.95 2.59 -49.07
N GLY A 822 20.96 3.36 -47.97
CA GLY A 822 19.77 3.77 -47.19
C GLY A 822 18.89 4.80 -47.88
N GLY A 823 17.71 5.11 -47.28
CA GLY A 823 16.76 6.09 -47.76
C GLY A 823 17.28 7.54 -47.73
N LEU A 824 16.71 8.41 -48.56
CA LEU A 824 17.07 9.82 -48.61
C LEU A 824 16.82 10.54 -47.28
N THR A 825 15.76 10.16 -46.55
CA THR A 825 15.36 10.77 -45.28
C THR A 825 16.42 10.52 -44.20
N GLU A 826 16.85 9.27 -44.04
CA GLU A 826 17.88 8.87 -43.06
C GLU A 826 19.22 9.53 -43.38
N LYS A 827 19.60 9.60 -44.64
CA LYS A 827 20.81 10.31 -45.08
C LYS A 827 20.74 11.81 -44.81
N ALA A 828 19.58 12.43 -45.01
CA ALA A 828 19.39 13.85 -44.70
C ALA A 828 19.59 14.12 -43.21
N LEU A 829 19.03 13.28 -42.37
CA LEU A 829 19.16 13.39 -40.92
C LEU A 829 20.61 13.17 -40.47
N ALA A 830 21.28 12.17 -41.01
CA ALA A 830 22.69 11.89 -40.70
C ALA A 830 23.59 13.03 -41.18
N ALA A 831 23.36 13.61 -42.35
CA ALA A 831 24.10 14.75 -42.88
C ALA A 831 23.95 16.01 -42.01
N ASN A 832 22.71 16.28 -41.55
CA ASN A 832 22.44 17.35 -40.62
C ASN A 832 23.20 17.14 -39.30
N LEU A 833 23.10 15.93 -38.74
CA LEU A 833 23.79 15.60 -37.48
C LEU A 833 25.31 15.68 -37.61
N LEU A 834 25.86 15.26 -38.75
CA LEU A 834 27.28 15.35 -39.01
C LEU A 834 27.73 16.82 -39.09
N ALA A 835 26.96 17.70 -39.71
CA ALA A 835 27.23 19.12 -39.72
C ALA A 835 27.24 19.73 -38.30
N GLU A 836 26.32 19.32 -37.45
CA GLU A 836 26.26 19.74 -36.04
C GLU A 836 27.50 19.21 -35.26
N VAL A 837 27.96 17.97 -35.52
CA VAL A 837 29.20 17.45 -34.93
C VAL A 837 30.38 18.35 -35.26
N TYR A 838 30.58 18.73 -36.53
CA TYR A 838 31.65 19.63 -36.94
C TYR A 838 31.52 21.01 -36.32
N MET A 839 30.29 21.53 -36.20
CA MET A 839 30.05 22.82 -35.53
C MET A 839 30.47 22.77 -34.05
N ARG A 840 30.17 21.68 -33.35
CA ARG A 840 30.63 21.50 -31.94
C ARG A 840 32.14 21.34 -31.80
N GLN A 841 32.78 20.78 -32.80
CA GLN A 841 34.25 20.66 -32.87
C GLN A 841 34.91 21.98 -33.30
N SER A 842 34.13 23.04 -33.56
CA SER A 842 34.60 24.32 -34.12
C SER A 842 35.20 24.20 -35.52
N GLU A 843 34.90 23.12 -36.25
CA GLU A 843 35.34 22.85 -37.60
C GLU A 843 34.34 23.40 -38.64
N ILE A 844 34.11 24.73 -38.60
CA ILE A 844 33.06 25.41 -39.38
C ILE A 844 33.18 25.14 -40.87
N ARG A 845 34.43 25.04 -41.40
CA ARG A 845 34.66 24.74 -42.81
C ARG A 845 34.13 23.37 -43.21
N LEU A 846 34.42 22.33 -42.42
CA LEU A 846 33.94 20.97 -42.67
C LEU A 846 32.43 20.87 -42.53
N ALA A 847 31.84 21.60 -41.56
CA ALA A 847 30.40 21.68 -41.41
C ALA A 847 29.71 22.27 -42.65
N LEU A 848 30.26 23.35 -43.19
CA LEU A 848 29.76 23.98 -44.41
C LEU A 848 29.95 23.07 -45.65
N GLU A 849 31.11 22.48 -45.80
CA GLU A 849 31.43 21.54 -46.92
C GLU A 849 30.50 20.34 -46.89
N ALA A 850 30.26 19.71 -45.73
CA ALA A 850 29.35 18.60 -45.56
C ALA A 850 27.91 19.02 -45.91
N SER A 851 27.42 20.15 -45.39
CA SER A 851 26.09 20.64 -45.64
C SER A 851 25.85 20.95 -47.14
N LEU A 852 26.77 21.63 -47.80
CA LEU A 852 26.69 21.96 -49.22
C LEU A 852 26.73 20.70 -50.10
N CYS A 853 27.59 19.75 -49.76
CA CYS A 853 27.72 18.47 -50.48
C CYS A 853 26.39 17.71 -50.46
N TRP A 854 25.79 17.56 -49.29
CA TRP A 854 24.53 16.82 -49.13
C TRP A 854 23.32 17.57 -49.69
N LEU A 855 23.24 18.91 -49.63
CA LEU A 855 22.21 19.69 -50.32
C LEU A 855 22.29 19.50 -51.85
N GLY A 856 23.51 19.32 -52.40
CA GLY A 856 23.70 18.95 -53.81
C GLY A 856 23.19 17.53 -54.12
N VAL A 857 23.45 16.57 -53.25
CA VAL A 857 22.96 15.16 -53.38
C VAL A 857 21.46 15.08 -53.35
N PHE A 858 20.81 15.92 -52.50
CA PHE A 858 19.34 16.00 -52.41
C PHE A 858 18.70 16.85 -53.52
N GLY A 859 19.46 17.40 -54.47
CA GLY A 859 18.96 18.18 -55.59
C GLY A 859 18.44 19.57 -55.23
N ILE A 860 18.75 20.07 -54.01
CA ILE A 860 18.31 21.39 -53.55
C ILE A 860 19.22 22.50 -54.08
N LEU A 861 20.51 22.19 -54.29
CA LEU A 861 21.49 23.11 -54.95
C LEU A 861 21.92 22.52 -56.28
N PRO A 862 22.10 23.36 -57.36
CA PRO A 862 22.65 22.86 -58.62
C PRO A 862 24.06 22.34 -58.44
N GLY A 863 24.27 21.07 -58.67
CA GLY A 863 25.44 20.28 -58.31
C GLY A 863 26.77 20.74 -58.84
N LYS A 864 27.75 20.74 -57.99
CA LYS A 864 29.15 20.32 -58.18
C LYS A 864 29.79 20.15 -56.80
N CYS A 865 29.52 19.05 -56.07
CA CYS A 865 30.39 18.60 -55.04
C CYS A 865 30.80 17.15 -55.39
N ARG A 866 32.02 16.98 -55.88
CA ARG A 866 32.73 15.69 -55.87
C ARG A 866 33.36 15.52 -54.47
N MET A 867 33.00 14.41 -53.78
CA MET A 867 33.79 13.92 -52.66
C MET A 867 35.14 13.54 -53.10
#